data_9908e84781fa0e38f8b3bfb99040cf26
#
_entry.id   9908e84781fa0e38f8b3bfb99040cf26
#
_cell.length_a   1.000
_cell.length_b   1.000
_cell.length_c   1.000
_cell.angle_alpha   90.00
_cell.angle_beta   90.00
_cell.angle_gamma   90.00
#
_symmetry.space_group_name_H-M   'P 1'
#
loop_
_entity.id
_entity.type
_entity.pdbx_description
1 polymer ?
#
loop_
_entity_poly.entity_id
_entity_poly.type
_entity_poly.pdbx_seq_one_letter_code
_entity_poly.pdbx_strand_id
1 'polypeptide(L)'
;MAAIPSNLTSLDFTEIRESIRSYLRTRDEFTDYDFDGSAASYLLDVLSYNTYYASFTANMAMNEAFLESATIRDNVVKIAKQLNYTPRSVKAPKGCVRFAVQTTVIGNSTDYPSSVTMIAGDVFVSTTAGQGYTFTLPENLVATVDQATGIATFTQVVIYQGNTLEYEYVVEDVKKRTYLVPSDAIDTDLLKVSIAPNAQSEEIDTYNLVENIVDVDGTTRGYFLEETDDQRYNVVFGDGVICRQLIAGEVIKLKYVKTEGTAANGCKRFSFIGRIQDSTGRFVATSNVSLVTIDGAQDGEDLESTLSIKFNAPRAFNSQNRAVTESDYEYITKKVYPQAKAVTAYGGERLQPPVYGKVYISIRTKSGALLNTTTKKRIRTDLQKYSIAAIEPVIVDPITLFIRPKTWAFFDGNKTTLSNNEIASKVLGAIDQYNSQAESTRFNGRIDISAYQTMIDSSDPAISGNVTHMTLGMNVAGFNFGQTFTQCIDFGNEIANPNDLSGADKGGSGTGTDNGGTCTPKYSSVKSGTFYATGYTESLLALTGSTNGNQISSASLIENDTSAFLPVNIRDDGYGTLILVTKVDETETVLKKNVGTVDYKNGQVCLGPIDVASTPDGTNRIPVTVIPASSNIDVGPGLDPAIFNPTVQSIDYTIDTTNAKTFDPFDFTPVSYTHLTLPTKRIV
;
A
#
# COMPACT_ATOMS: atom_id res chain seq x y z
N MET A 1 21.05 13.76 -9.34
CA MET A 1 22.28 12.97 -9.06
C MET A 1 22.91 12.63 -10.41
N ALA A 2 24.22 12.77 -10.55
CA ALA A 2 24.90 12.34 -11.78
C ALA A 2 24.77 10.81 -11.84
N ALA A 3 24.31 10.28 -12.98
CA ALA A 3 24.24 8.84 -13.20
C ALA A 3 25.66 8.26 -13.05
N ILE A 4 25.83 7.31 -12.15
CA ILE A 4 27.06 6.54 -12.02
C ILE A 4 27.20 5.75 -13.32
N PRO A 5 28.31 5.86 -14.05
CA PRO A 5 28.46 5.09 -15.27
C PRO A 5 28.35 3.60 -14.95
N SER A 6 27.40 2.94 -15.57
CA SER A 6 27.11 1.51 -15.35
C SER A 6 28.26 0.58 -15.77
N ASN A 7 29.17 1.09 -16.61
CA ASN A 7 30.32 0.34 -17.11
C ASN A 7 31.58 1.20 -17.06
N LEU A 8 32.62 0.72 -16.38
CA LEU A 8 33.95 1.33 -16.32
C LEU A 8 34.83 0.94 -17.51
N THR A 9 34.54 -0.20 -18.11
CA THR A 9 35.34 -0.79 -19.20
C THR A 9 34.40 -1.32 -20.26
N SER A 10 34.87 -1.38 -21.53
CA SER A 10 34.12 -2.03 -22.60
C SER A 10 33.89 -3.50 -22.29
N LEU A 11 32.65 -3.98 -22.50
CA LEU A 11 32.25 -5.38 -22.40
C LEU A 11 32.03 -5.99 -23.80
N ASP A 12 32.48 -5.35 -24.86
CA ASP A 12 32.43 -5.91 -26.22
C ASP A 12 33.68 -6.70 -26.50
N PHE A 13 33.54 -8.00 -26.70
CA PHE A 13 34.66 -8.90 -27.04
C PHE A 13 35.34 -8.47 -28.36
N THR A 14 34.56 -8.05 -29.35
CA THR A 14 35.06 -7.66 -30.67
C THR A 14 35.87 -6.38 -30.57
N GLU A 15 35.39 -5.38 -29.82
CA GLU A 15 36.13 -4.14 -29.58
C GLU A 15 37.47 -4.39 -28.86
N ILE A 16 37.46 -5.26 -27.84
CA ILE A 16 38.69 -5.62 -27.10
C ILE A 16 39.68 -6.31 -28.03
N ARG A 17 39.19 -7.26 -28.84
CA ARG A 17 40.04 -7.97 -29.83
C ARG A 17 40.67 -7.02 -30.85
N GLU A 18 39.85 -6.12 -31.43
CA GLU A 18 40.35 -5.14 -32.39
C GLU A 18 41.29 -4.11 -31.75
N SER A 19 41.07 -3.73 -30.50
CA SER A 19 41.99 -2.86 -29.75
C SER A 19 43.36 -3.50 -29.56
N ILE A 20 43.40 -4.78 -29.13
CA ILE A 20 44.66 -5.53 -28.96
C ILE A 20 45.36 -5.69 -30.35
N ARG A 21 44.59 -6.03 -31.36
CA ARG A 21 45.10 -6.15 -32.75
C ARG A 21 45.70 -4.82 -33.26
N SER A 22 44.99 -3.71 -33.07
CA SER A 22 45.45 -2.40 -33.45
C SER A 22 46.74 -2.01 -32.73
N TYR A 23 46.82 -2.31 -31.42
CA TYR A 23 48.03 -2.09 -30.64
C TYR A 23 49.23 -2.90 -31.18
N LEU A 24 49.05 -4.19 -31.48
CA LEU A 24 50.09 -5.04 -32.01
C LEU A 24 50.59 -4.54 -33.37
N ARG A 25 49.73 -4.05 -34.25
CA ARG A 25 50.08 -3.44 -35.55
C ARG A 25 50.91 -2.17 -35.44
N THR A 26 50.95 -1.51 -34.30
CA THR A 26 51.85 -0.35 -34.06
C THR A 26 53.29 -0.76 -33.77
N ARG A 27 53.58 -2.07 -33.62
CA ARG A 27 54.93 -2.60 -33.39
C ARG A 27 55.57 -3.02 -34.69
N ASP A 28 56.84 -2.66 -34.89
CA ASP A 28 57.58 -2.91 -36.14
C ASP A 28 57.59 -4.39 -36.55
N GLU A 29 57.61 -5.31 -35.56
CA GLU A 29 57.62 -6.76 -35.78
C GLU A 29 56.29 -7.31 -36.31
N PHE A 30 55.17 -6.56 -36.17
CA PHE A 30 53.83 -7.03 -36.52
C PHE A 30 53.11 -6.14 -37.53
N THR A 31 53.78 -5.20 -38.16
CA THR A 31 53.18 -4.20 -39.06
C THR A 31 52.44 -4.83 -40.24
N ASP A 32 53.00 -5.87 -40.85
CA ASP A 32 52.42 -6.60 -42.00
C ASP A 32 51.95 -8.02 -41.63
N TYR A 33 51.77 -8.32 -40.34
CA TYR A 33 51.44 -9.65 -39.91
C TYR A 33 49.94 -9.96 -40.11
N ASP A 34 49.65 -11.15 -40.73
CA ASP A 34 48.28 -11.63 -40.90
C ASP A 34 47.81 -12.33 -39.60
N PHE A 35 47.06 -11.60 -38.79
CA PHE A 35 46.55 -12.12 -37.55
C PHE A 35 45.42 -13.12 -37.76
N ASP A 36 44.60 -12.99 -38.82
CA ASP A 36 43.42 -13.84 -39.01
C ASP A 36 43.78 -15.21 -39.62
N GLY A 37 44.77 -15.27 -40.47
CA GLY A 37 45.27 -16.52 -41.09
C GLY A 37 46.29 -17.28 -40.26
N SER A 38 46.70 -16.79 -39.11
CA SER A 38 47.79 -17.35 -38.33
C SER A 38 47.34 -17.95 -36.97
N ALA A 39 48.18 -18.78 -36.36
CA ALA A 39 47.96 -19.30 -34.99
C ALA A 39 47.89 -18.18 -33.92
N ALA A 40 48.38 -16.95 -34.25
CA ALA A 40 48.25 -15.81 -33.36
C ALA A 40 46.81 -15.36 -33.17
N SER A 41 45.89 -15.72 -34.09
CA SER A 41 44.44 -15.47 -33.91
C SER A 41 43.91 -16.09 -32.64
N TYR A 42 44.28 -17.36 -32.35
CA TYR A 42 43.87 -18.04 -31.13
C TYR A 42 44.41 -17.37 -29.84
N LEU A 43 45.65 -16.85 -29.91
CA LEU A 43 46.22 -16.12 -28.76
C LEU A 43 45.52 -14.78 -28.54
N LEU A 44 45.16 -14.06 -29.63
CA LEU A 44 44.35 -12.87 -29.53
C LEU A 44 42.98 -13.13 -28.92
N ASP A 45 42.33 -14.23 -29.32
CA ASP A 45 41.04 -14.60 -28.79
C ASP A 45 41.15 -14.95 -27.30
N VAL A 46 42.18 -15.67 -26.87
CA VAL A 46 42.41 -15.99 -25.44
C VAL A 46 42.69 -14.75 -24.62
N LEU A 47 43.54 -13.83 -25.15
CA LEU A 47 43.83 -12.54 -24.48
C LEU A 47 42.58 -11.66 -24.40
N SER A 48 41.80 -11.60 -25.46
CA SER A 48 40.55 -10.82 -25.51
C SER A 48 39.52 -11.40 -24.53
N TYR A 49 39.40 -12.73 -24.45
CA TYR A 49 38.54 -13.41 -23.51
C TYR A 49 38.96 -13.16 -22.06
N ASN A 50 40.26 -13.25 -21.75
CA ASN A 50 40.77 -12.93 -20.42
C ASN A 50 40.50 -11.46 -20.04
N THR A 51 40.72 -10.53 -20.98
CA THR A 51 40.45 -9.10 -20.78
C THR A 51 38.95 -8.86 -20.57
N TYR A 52 38.09 -9.52 -21.35
CA TYR A 52 36.66 -9.46 -21.21
C TYR A 52 36.21 -9.90 -19.78
N TYR A 53 36.73 -11.05 -19.31
CA TYR A 53 36.42 -11.52 -17.94
C TYR A 53 36.96 -10.59 -16.86
N ALA A 54 38.16 -10.04 -17.03
CA ALA A 54 38.71 -9.06 -16.10
C ALA A 54 37.85 -7.80 -16.07
N SER A 55 37.43 -7.32 -17.24
CA SER A 55 36.55 -6.15 -17.40
C SER A 55 35.15 -6.40 -16.76
N PHE A 56 34.59 -7.58 -17.01
CA PHE A 56 33.33 -8.00 -16.40
C PHE A 56 33.43 -8.03 -14.88
N THR A 57 34.46 -8.65 -14.34
CA THR A 57 34.68 -8.74 -12.89
C THR A 57 34.87 -7.35 -12.27
N ALA A 58 35.63 -6.45 -12.94
CA ALA A 58 35.84 -5.09 -12.48
C ALA A 58 34.52 -4.28 -12.47
N ASN A 59 33.74 -4.37 -13.55
CA ASN A 59 32.43 -3.70 -13.62
C ASN A 59 31.46 -4.24 -12.57
N MET A 60 31.43 -5.56 -12.38
CA MET A 60 30.58 -6.17 -11.35
C MET A 60 31.00 -5.73 -9.95
N ALA A 61 32.30 -5.77 -9.62
CA ALA A 61 32.80 -5.31 -8.31
C ALA A 61 32.46 -3.86 -8.05
N MET A 62 32.55 -3.00 -9.09
CA MET A 62 32.18 -1.58 -8.95
C MET A 62 30.68 -1.39 -8.77
N ASN A 63 29.85 -2.10 -9.49
CA ASN A 63 28.40 -2.04 -9.34
C ASN A 63 27.96 -2.52 -7.94
N GLU A 64 28.59 -3.56 -7.42
CA GLU A 64 28.31 -4.09 -6.08
C GLU A 64 28.86 -3.22 -4.94
N ALA A 65 29.71 -2.23 -5.21
CA ALA A 65 30.25 -1.32 -4.20
C ALA A 65 29.27 -0.21 -3.77
N PHE A 66 28.21 0.04 -4.52
CA PHE A 66 27.24 1.10 -4.24
C PHE A 66 25.86 0.55 -3.97
N LEU A 67 25.19 1.11 -2.97
CA LEU A 67 23.86 0.65 -2.53
C LEU A 67 22.82 0.65 -3.65
N GLU A 68 22.83 1.66 -4.54
CA GLU A 68 21.87 1.78 -5.63
C GLU A 68 22.03 0.70 -6.70
N SER A 69 23.29 0.38 -7.06
CA SER A 69 23.60 -0.56 -8.15
C SER A 69 23.80 -1.99 -7.68
N ALA A 70 24.14 -2.25 -6.41
CA ALA A 70 24.36 -3.59 -5.88
C ALA A 70 23.13 -4.49 -6.09
N THR A 71 23.32 -5.72 -6.56
CA THR A 71 22.26 -6.70 -6.83
C THR A 71 22.25 -7.85 -5.84
N ILE A 72 23.43 -8.20 -5.32
CA ILE A 72 23.62 -9.29 -4.37
C ILE A 72 23.17 -8.82 -2.99
N ARG A 73 22.20 -9.56 -2.36
CA ARG A 73 21.65 -9.22 -1.06
C ARG A 73 22.72 -8.97 0.00
N ASP A 74 23.71 -9.87 0.08
CA ASP A 74 24.76 -9.79 1.10
C ASP A 74 25.55 -8.48 1.03
N ASN A 75 25.84 -8.01 -0.18
CA ASN A 75 26.51 -6.73 -0.38
C ASN A 75 25.61 -5.56 0.01
N VAL A 76 24.32 -5.62 -0.36
CA VAL A 76 23.33 -4.61 0.04
C VAL A 76 23.21 -4.52 1.56
N VAL A 77 23.14 -5.67 2.25
CA VAL A 77 23.06 -5.75 3.72
C VAL A 77 24.33 -5.20 4.36
N LYS A 78 25.52 -5.54 3.84
CA LYS A 78 26.81 -5.02 4.35
C LYS A 78 26.91 -3.49 4.21
N ILE A 79 26.44 -2.94 3.08
CA ILE A 79 26.42 -1.49 2.87
C ILE A 79 25.37 -0.84 3.78
N ALA A 80 24.18 -1.44 3.92
CA ALA A 80 23.14 -0.94 4.81
C ALA A 80 23.60 -0.93 6.29
N LYS A 81 24.38 -1.93 6.71
CA LYS A 81 24.99 -1.97 8.04
C LYS A 81 25.95 -0.79 8.29
N GLN A 82 26.70 -0.34 7.28
CA GLN A 82 27.54 0.88 7.39
C GLN A 82 26.70 2.14 7.62
N LEU A 83 25.42 2.13 7.17
CA LEU A 83 24.44 3.18 7.45
C LEU A 83 23.68 2.96 8.77
N ASN A 84 24.11 2.02 9.61
CA ASN A 84 23.45 1.62 10.86
C ASN A 84 22.01 1.13 10.65
N TYR A 85 21.75 0.46 9.53
CA TYR A 85 20.46 -0.12 9.20
C TYR A 85 20.51 -1.65 9.30
N THR A 86 19.66 -2.22 10.15
CA THR A 86 19.45 -3.68 10.22
C THR A 86 18.19 -4.02 9.44
N PRO A 87 18.29 -4.87 8.39
CA PRO A 87 17.14 -5.29 7.64
C PRO A 87 16.11 -6.01 8.51
N ARG A 88 14.83 -5.85 8.16
CA ARG A 88 13.73 -6.49 8.88
C ARG A 88 13.71 -7.99 8.61
N SER A 89 13.57 -8.76 9.69
CA SER A 89 13.39 -10.22 9.66
C SER A 89 12.03 -10.62 9.10
N VAL A 90 11.86 -11.91 8.88
CA VAL A 90 10.54 -12.51 8.66
C VAL A 90 9.65 -12.19 9.85
N LYS A 91 8.36 -11.87 9.62
CA LYS A 91 7.38 -11.58 10.68
C LYS A 91 6.38 -12.70 10.79
N ALA A 92 6.13 -13.14 12.01
CA ALA A 92 5.14 -14.16 12.30
C ALA A 92 3.71 -13.60 12.18
N PRO A 93 2.80 -14.22 11.41
CA PRO A 93 1.38 -13.89 11.44
C PRO A 93 0.84 -13.96 12.84
N LYS A 94 0.09 -12.93 13.24
CA LYS A 94 -0.54 -12.88 14.57
C LYS A 94 -2.05 -12.99 14.45
N GLY A 95 -2.64 -13.83 15.29
CA GLY A 95 -4.09 -13.95 15.49
C GLY A 95 -4.50 -13.50 16.88
N CYS A 96 -5.77 -13.18 17.06
CA CYS A 96 -6.34 -12.87 18.37
C CYS A 96 -7.54 -13.76 18.65
N VAL A 97 -7.53 -14.42 19.80
CA VAL A 97 -8.61 -15.31 20.23
C VAL A 97 -9.11 -14.94 21.62
N ARG A 98 -10.41 -15.17 21.86
CA ARG A 98 -10.99 -15.22 23.19
C ARG A 98 -11.10 -16.68 23.60
N PHE A 99 -10.66 -16.98 24.79
CA PHE A 99 -10.56 -18.34 25.28
C PHE A 99 -11.16 -18.44 26.68
N ALA A 100 -12.14 -19.31 26.87
CA ALA A 100 -12.75 -19.56 28.16
C ALA A 100 -12.56 -21.01 28.56
N VAL A 101 -12.24 -21.24 29.80
CA VAL A 101 -11.95 -22.54 30.39
C VAL A 101 -12.87 -22.79 31.60
N GLN A 102 -13.56 -23.89 31.59
CA GLN A 102 -14.33 -24.38 32.76
C GLN A 102 -13.38 -25.20 33.65
N THR A 103 -13.17 -24.75 34.87
CA THR A 103 -12.36 -25.46 35.85
C THR A 103 -13.22 -26.42 36.67
N THR A 104 -12.59 -27.36 37.34
CA THR A 104 -13.22 -28.27 38.29
C THR A 104 -12.88 -27.87 39.73
N VAL A 105 -13.79 -28.13 40.67
CA VAL A 105 -13.57 -27.84 42.08
C VAL A 105 -12.33 -28.55 42.64
N ILE A 106 -11.74 -27.97 43.68
CA ILE A 106 -10.55 -28.49 44.36
C ILE A 106 -10.94 -29.61 45.33
N GLY A 107 -10.60 -30.83 44.98
CA GLY A 107 -10.81 -31.99 45.86
C GLY A 107 -12.28 -32.20 46.19
N ASN A 108 -12.59 -32.25 47.50
CA ASN A 108 -13.95 -32.39 48.05
C ASN A 108 -14.54 -31.04 48.50
N SER A 109 -13.92 -29.91 48.15
CA SER A 109 -14.42 -28.57 48.49
C SER A 109 -15.42 -28.08 47.45
N THR A 110 -16.13 -27.00 47.75
CA THR A 110 -16.99 -26.28 46.82
C THR A 110 -16.23 -25.16 46.08
N ASP A 111 -14.93 -24.99 46.38
CA ASP A 111 -14.14 -23.87 45.91
C ASP A 111 -13.43 -24.21 44.59
N TYR A 112 -13.46 -23.28 43.68
CA TYR A 112 -12.70 -23.37 42.44
C TYR A 112 -11.24 -22.87 42.61
N PRO A 113 -10.32 -23.26 41.72
CA PRO A 113 -8.95 -22.68 41.70
C PRO A 113 -9.00 -21.16 41.61
N SER A 114 -8.07 -20.43 42.21
CA SER A 114 -8.04 -18.96 42.17
C SER A 114 -7.68 -18.43 40.79
N SER A 115 -6.85 -19.18 40.03
CA SER A 115 -6.41 -18.80 38.70
C SER A 115 -6.08 -20.00 37.83
N VAL A 116 -6.03 -19.79 36.54
CA VAL A 116 -5.48 -20.74 35.54
C VAL A 116 -4.41 -20.07 34.73
N THR A 117 -3.37 -20.83 34.41
CA THR A 117 -2.23 -20.40 33.57
C THR A 117 -2.23 -21.18 32.27
N MET A 118 -2.31 -20.49 31.15
CA MET A 118 -2.02 -21.04 29.83
C MET A 118 -0.51 -21.04 29.63
N ILE A 119 0.08 -22.24 29.45
CA ILE A 119 1.53 -22.40 29.38
C ILE A 119 2.01 -21.95 27.99
N ALA A 120 3.09 -21.18 27.96
CA ALA A 120 3.76 -20.73 26.74
C ALA A 120 4.24 -21.92 25.89
N GLY A 121 4.34 -21.70 24.58
CA GLY A 121 4.74 -22.72 23.60
C GLY A 121 3.65 -22.90 22.54
N ASP A 122 3.63 -24.03 21.87
CA ASP A 122 2.69 -24.34 20.81
C ASP A 122 1.30 -24.61 21.40
N VAL A 123 0.38 -23.70 21.18
CA VAL A 123 -0.95 -23.70 21.89
C VAL A 123 -2.13 -23.86 20.95
N PHE A 124 -2.02 -23.46 19.68
CA PHE A 124 -3.11 -23.59 18.72
C PHE A 124 -2.63 -24.12 17.38
N VAL A 125 -3.54 -24.74 16.65
CA VAL A 125 -3.36 -25.11 15.24
C VAL A 125 -4.49 -24.53 14.40
N SER A 126 -4.18 -24.20 13.16
CA SER A 126 -5.15 -23.73 12.16
C SER A 126 -4.81 -24.29 10.81
N THR A 127 -5.79 -24.35 9.91
CA THR A 127 -5.57 -24.78 8.52
C THR A 127 -6.02 -23.73 7.53
N THR A 128 -5.20 -23.47 6.54
CA THR A 128 -5.52 -22.57 5.41
C THR A 128 -5.02 -23.22 4.11
N ALA A 129 -5.86 -23.21 3.08
CA ALA A 129 -5.56 -23.80 1.78
C ALA A 129 -5.13 -25.29 1.85
N GLY A 130 -5.62 -26.05 2.85
CA GLY A 130 -5.28 -27.46 3.04
C GLY A 130 -3.98 -27.73 3.81
N GLN A 131 -3.23 -26.69 4.19
CA GLN A 131 -2.01 -26.79 4.99
C GLN A 131 -2.28 -26.42 6.45
N GLY A 132 -1.71 -27.20 7.38
CA GLY A 132 -1.78 -26.96 8.82
C GLY A 132 -0.66 -26.05 9.30
N TYR A 133 -0.98 -25.10 10.15
CA TYR A 133 -0.04 -24.17 10.77
C TYR A 133 -0.17 -24.22 12.28
N THR A 134 0.97 -24.20 12.97
CA THR A 134 1.05 -24.13 14.43
C THR A 134 1.14 -22.68 14.85
N PHE A 135 0.45 -22.33 15.96
CA PHE A 135 0.50 -21.02 16.58
C PHE A 135 0.99 -21.13 18.01
N THR A 136 1.95 -20.31 18.35
CA THR A 136 2.64 -20.31 19.64
C THR A 136 2.27 -19.11 20.49
N LEU A 137 2.38 -19.29 21.81
CA LEU A 137 2.26 -18.26 22.80
C LEU A 137 3.67 -17.98 23.38
N PRO A 138 4.21 -16.76 23.26
CA PRO A 138 5.59 -16.46 23.70
C PRO A 138 5.79 -16.53 25.23
N GLU A 139 4.72 -16.22 26.00
CA GLU A 139 4.74 -16.14 27.46
C GLU A 139 3.53 -16.80 28.08
N ASN A 140 3.67 -17.23 29.33
CA ASN A 140 2.54 -17.75 30.10
C ASN A 140 1.51 -16.65 30.32
N LEU A 141 0.24 -16.98 30.12
CA LEU A 141 -0.88 -16.09 30.45
C LEU A 141 -1.67 -16.62 31.62
N VAL A 142 -1.99 -15.74 32.56
CA VAL A 142 -2.76 -16.06 33.76
C VAL A 142 -4.12 -15.39 33.69
N ALA A 143 -5.19 -16.14 33.95
CA ALA A 143 -6.53 -15.60 34.11
C ALA A 143 -7.09 -16.01 35.46
N THR A 144 -7.83 -15.10 36.10
CA THR A 144 -8.54 -15.37 37.34
C THR A 144 -9.81 -16.19 37.06
N VAL A 145 -10.14 -17.10 37.97
CA VAL A 145 -11.36 -17.92 37.90
C VAL A 145 -12.48 -17.22 38.63
N ASP A 146 -13.63 -17.09 37.99
CA ASP A 146 -14.84 -16.63 38.65
C ASP A 146 -15.35 -17.72 39.61
N GLN A 147 -15.37 -17.42 40.92
CA GLN A 147 -15.72 -18.35 41.97
C GLN A 147 -17.21 -18.74 41.96
N ALA A 148 -18.06 -17.99 41.26
CA ALA A 148 -19.48 -18.31 41.14
C ALA A 148 -19.75 -19.34 40.03
N THR A 149 -19.00 -19.24 38.92
CA THR A 149 -19.23 -20.06 37.72
C THR A 149 -18.14 -21.09 37.47
N GLY A 150 -16.97 -20.95 38.09
CA GLY A 150 -15.81 -21.77 37.87
C GLY A 150 -15.14 -21.54 36.48
N ILE A 151 -15.50 -20.45 35.81
CA ILE A 151 -14.98 -20.13 34.46
C ILE A 151 -13.82 -19.13 34.56
N ALA A 152 -12.71 -19.42 33.89
CA ALA A 152 -11.67 -18.47 33.65
C ALA A 152 -11.72 -18.00 32.19
N THR A 153 -11.69 -16.70 31.96
CA THR A 153 -11.77 -16.13 30.61
C THR A 153 -10.53 -15.30 30.30
N PHE A 154 -9.83 -15.70 29.25
CA PHE A 154 -8.80 -14.91 28.59
C PHE A 154 -9.47 -14.07 27.50
N THR A 155 -9.61 -12.77 27.69
CA THR A 155 -10.40 -11.89 26.82
C THR A 155 -9.73 -11.60 25.48
N GLN A 156 -8.40 -11.50 25.47
CA GLN A 156 -7.57 -11.26 24.30
C GLN A 156 -6.26 -12.05 24.42
N VAL A 157 -6.15 -13.15 23.68
CA VAL A 157 -4.91 -13.93 23.57
C VAL A 157 -4.34 -13.70 22.20
N VAL A 158 -3.19 -13.01 22.15
CA VAL A 158 -2.45 -12.82 20.90
C VAL A 158 -1.54 -14.02 20.70
N ILE A 159 -1.70 -14.70 19.58
CA ILE A 159 -0.95 -15.89 19.19
C ILE A 159 -0.17 -15.60 17.91
N TYR A 160 1.01 -16.19 17.79
CA TYR A 160 1.93 -15.98 16.67
C TYR A 160 2.15 -17.30 15.93
N GLN A 161 2.13 -17.26 14.61
CA GLN A 161 2.41 -18.45 13.82
C GLN A 161 3.88 -18.84 13.95
N GLY A 162 4.12 -20.10 14.14
CA GLY A 162 5.44 -20.71 14.21
C GLY A 162 5.63 -21.58 15.43
N ASN A 163 6.83 -22.09 15.54
CA ASN A 163 7.24 -22.96 16.65
C ASN A 163 8.26 -22.22 17.51
N THR A 164 8.04 -22.24 18.82
CA THR A 164 9.00 -21.71 19.78
C THR A 164 10.18 -22.65 19.92
N LEU A 165 11.38 -22.14 19.67
CA LEU A 165 12.64 -22.86 19.81
C LEU A 165 13.51 -22.17 20.87
N GLU A 166 14.29 -23.00 21.58
CA GLU A 166 15.25 -22.51 22.58
C GLU A 166 16.63 -23.09 22.25
N TYR A 167 17.65 -22.23 22.35
CA TYR A 167 19.04 -22.63 22.15
C TYR A 167 19.94 -22.02 23.21
N GLU A 168 20.93 -22.77 23.69
CA GLU A 168 21.81 -22.34 24.76
C GLU A 168 23.27 -22.31 24.30
N TYR A 169 23.98 -21.27 24.68
CA TYR A 169 25.43 -21.15 24.54
C TYR A 169 26.09 -20.97 25.88
N VAL A 170 27.18 -21.69 26.13
CA VAL A 170 28.06 -21.42 27.26
C VAL A 170 29.14 -20.43 26.82
N VAL A 171 29.38 -19.40 27.60
CA VAL A 171 30.43 -18.43 27.34
C VAL A 171 31.77 -19.03 27.77
N GLU A 172 32.55 -19.51 26.81
CA GLU A 172 33.88 -20.08 27.02
C GLU A 172 34.96 -18.98 26.95
N ASP A 173 34.86 -18.11 25.93
CA ASP A 173 35.79 -17.00 25.69
C ASP A 173 35.06 -15.65 25.81
N VAL A 174 35.47 -14.86 26.79
CA VAL A 174 34.94 -13.50 27.05
C VAL A 174 35.18 -12.55 25.85
N LYS A 175 36.18 -12.81 25.02
CA LYS A 175 36.43 -12.02 23.80
C LYS A 175 35.46 -12.32 22.69
N LYS A 176 34.81 -13.49 22.69
CA LYS A 176 33.75 -13.85 21.73
C LYS A 176 32.47 -13.17 22.14
N ARG A 177 32.07 -12.14 21.39
CA ARG A 177 30.87 -11.33 21.67
C ARG A 177 29.68 -11.67 20.75
N THR A 178 29.91 -12.47 19.72
CA THR A 178 28.92 -12.76 18.67
C THR A 178 28.44 -14.20 18.74
N TYR A 179 27.14 -14.38 18.83
CA TYR A 179 26.48 -15.68 18.91
C TYR A 179 25.36 -15.78 17.87
N LEU A 180 25.41 -16.80 17.03
CA LEU A 180 24.48 -16.99 15.94
C LEU A 180 23.15 -17.56 16.43
N VAL A 181 22.02 -17.03 15.99
CA VAL A 181 20.72 -17.68 16.12
C VAL A 181 20.63 -18.78 15.06
N PRO A 182 20.46 -20.05 15.46
CA PRO A 182 20.67 -21.18 14.53
C PRO A 182 19.55 -21.42 13.51
N SER A 183 18.58 -20.52 13.40
CA SER A 183 17.47 -20.60 12.44
C SER A 183 17.50 -19.44 11.43
N ASP A 184 17.04 -19.69 10.22
CA ASP A 184 17.01 -18.77 9.08
C ASP A 184 15.73 -17.93 8.97
N ALA A 185 14.61 -18.43 9.48
CA ALA A 185 13.29 -17.81 9.37
C ALA A 185 12.75 -17.45 10.76
N ILE A 186 13.39 -16.51 11.44
CA ILE A 186 12.98 -16.07 12.78
C ILE A 186 12.29 -14.71 12.74
N ASP A 187 11.33 -14.52 13.64
CA ASP A 187 10.82 -13.19 13.96
C ASP A 187 11.67 -12.57 15.07
N THR A 188 12.48 -11.56 14.72
CA THR A 188 13.39 -10.90 15.66
C THR A 188 12.67 -10.11 16.74
N ASP A 189 11.40 -9.71 16.56
CA ASP A 189 10.60 -9.04 17.58
C ASP A 189 10.16 -10.01 18.69
N LEU A 190 10.15 -11.29 18.40
CA LEU A 190 9.82 -12.35 19.35
C LEU A 190 11.08 -13.03 19.94
N LEU A 191 12.28 -12.55 19.56
CA LEU A 191 13.53 -13.04 20.10
C LEU A 191 13.70 -12.53 21.55
N LYS A 192 13.87 -13.47 22.47
CA LYS A 192 14.21 -13.20 23.87
C LYS A 192 15.62 -13.70 24.14
N VAL A 193 16.43 -12.78 24.63
CA VAL A 193 17.81 -13.08 25.02
C VAL A 193 17.90 -12.96 26.53
N SER A 194 18.35 -14.02 27.19
CA SER A 194 18.54 -14.05 28.63
C SER A 194 19.83 -14.75 28.98
N ILE A 195 20.41 -14.37 30.11
CA ILE A 195 21.70 -14.89 30.57
C ILE A 195 21.53 -15.42 31.98
N ALA A 196 21.93 -16.66 32.20
CA ALA A 196 22.02 -17.28 33.51
C ALA A 196 23.49 -17.29 33.99
N PRO A 197 23.77 -17.07 35.29
CA PRO A 197 25.14 -17.08 35.82
C PRO A 197 25.87 -18.42 35.62
N ASN A 198 25.13 -19.52 35.55
CA ASN A 198 25.63 -20.87 35.26
C ASN A 198 24.48 -21.76 34.78
N ALA A 199 24.78 -22.98 34.31
CA ALA A 199 23.79 -23.92 33.76
C ALA A 199 22.76 -24.44 34.80
N GLN A 200 23.03 -24.34 36.07
CA GLN A 200 22.14 -24.81 37.14
C GLN A 200 21.36 -23.67 37.81
N SER A 201 21.60 -22.40 37.42
CA SER A 201 20.91 -21.27 38.00
C SER A 201 19.49 -21.09 37.46
N GLU A 202 18.55 -20.89 38.39
CA GLU A 202 17.18 -20.48 38.04
C GLU A 202 17.08 -18.93 37.89
N GLU A 203 18.10 -18.20 38.33
CA GLU A 203 18.17 -16.77 38.18
C GLU A 203 18.59 -16.43 36.74
N ILE A 204 17.75 -15.66 36.07
CA ILE A 204 17.89 -15.32 34.65
C ILE A 204 17.80 -13.82 34.48
N ASP A 205 18.83 -13.21 33.93
CA ASP A 205 18.89 -11.81 33.54
C ASP A 205 18.38 -11.65 32.10
N THR A 206 17.35 -10.84 31.92
CA THR A 206 16.83 -10.51 30.58
C THR A 206 17.64 -9.38 29.95
N TYR A 207 18.02 -9.56 28.69
CA TYR A 207 18.72 -8.57 27.88
C TYR A 207 17.79 -7.98 26.83
N ASN A 208 17.90 -6.68 26.56
CA ASN A 208 17.06 -5.95 25.63
C ASN A 208 17.84 -5.56 24.38
N LEU A 209 17.12 -5.51 23.23
CA LEU A 209 17.70 -4.99 21.99
C LEU A 209 18.01 -3.51 22.15
N VAL A 210 19.25 -3.11 21.85
CA VAL A 210 19.70 -1.72 21.89
C VAL A 210 19.49 -1.10 20.51
N GLU A 211 18.61 -0.11 20.43
CA GLU A 211 18.39 0.68 19.22
C GLU A 211 19.25 1.95 19.17
N ASN A 212 19.64 2.49 20.33
CA ASN A 212 20.38 3.75 20.43
C ASN A 212 21.59 3.58 21.38
N ILE A 213 22.79 3.80 20.85
CA ILE A 213 24.04 3.66 21.61
C ILE A 213 24.20 4.77 22.67
N VAL A 214 23.55 5.92 22.50
CA VAL A 214 23.67 7.06 23.41
C VAL A 214 23.06 6.80 24.78
N ASP A 215 22.07 5.91 24.87
CA ASP A 215 21.30 5.63 26.08
C ASP A 215 21.85 4.45 26.89
N VAL A 216 23.03 3.93 26.56
CA VAL A 216 23.60 2.74 27.16
C VAL A 216 24.99 3.03 27.75
N ASP A 217 25.29 2.36 28.85
CA ASP A 217 26.58 2.37 29.53
C ASP A 217 27.18 0.96 29.66
N GLY A 218 28.36 0.82 30.23
CA GLY A 218 29.03 -0.46 30.42
C GLY A 218 28.34 -1.46 31.36
N THR A 219 27.25 -1.07 32.03
CA THR A 219 26.44 -1.92 32.93
C THR A 219 25.11 -2.32 32.34
N THR A 220 24.70 -1.67 31.25
CA THR A 220 23.42 -1.91 30.60
C THR A 220 23.33 -3.32 30.02
N ARG A 221 22.25 -4.07 30.36
CA ARG A 221 21.99 -5.41 29.88
C ARG A 221 21.34 -5.32 28.48
N GLY A 222 22.17 -5.14 27.47
CA GLY A 222 21.75 -4.94 26.10
C GLY A 222 22.50 -5.82 25.12
N TYR A 223 21.89 -6.04 23.96
CA TYR A 223 22.49 -6.73 22.80
C TYR A 223 22.14 -6.00 21.50
N PHE A 224 22.92 -6.25 20.47
CA PHE A 224 22.70 -5.78 19.10
C PHE A 224 22.39 -6.95 18.20
N LEU A 225 21.62 -6.71 17.11
CA LEU A 225 21.32 -7.69 16.08
C LEU A 225 22.00 -7.33 14.77
N GLU A 226 22.58 -8.34 14.13
CA GLU A 226 23.22 -8.20 12.82
C GLU A 226 22.78 -9.35 11.91
N GLU A 227 22.32 -9.06 10.70
CA GLU A 227 22.06 -10.08 9.69
C GLU A 227 23.37 -10.62 9.13
N THR A 228 23.46 -11.95 8.98
CA THR A 228 24.60 -12.67 8.38
C THR A 228 24.34 -12.92 6.90
N ASP A 229 25.42 -13.33 6.19
CA ASP A 229 25.36 -13.68 4.76
C ASP A 229 24.33 -14.82 4.47
N ASP A 230 24.05 -15.67 5.46
CA ASP A 230 23.08 -16.79 5.37
C ASP A 230 21.64 -16.39 5.73
N GLN A 231 21.31 -15.10 5.81
CA GLN A 231 19.99 -14.57 6.22
C GLN A 231 19.58 -14.98 7.65
N ARG A 232 20.56 -15.37 8.49
CA ARG A 232 20.42 -15.59 9.92
C ARG A 232 20.82 -14.34 10.70
N TYR A 233 20.59 -14.36 11.99
CA TYR A 233 20.91 -13.21 12.84
C TYR A 233 21.96 -13.57 13.88
N ASN A 234 22.94 -12.69 14.05
CA ASN A 234 23.87 -12.70 15.15
C ASN A 234 23.38 -11.81 16.28
N VAL A 235 23.44 -12.31 17.50
CA VAL A 235 23.32 -11.55 18.74
C VAL A 235 24.71 -11.11 19.15
N VAL A 236 24.94 -9.82 19.21
CA VAL A 236 26.24 -9.23 19.56
C VAL A 236 26.14 -8.55 20.94
N PHE A 237 26.97 -8.99 21.86
CA PHE A 237 27.02 -8.44 23.23
C PHE A 237 28.07 -7.33 23.38
N GLY A 238 27.92 -6.55 24.43
CA GLY A 238 28.82 -5.44 24.76
C GLY A 238 30.25 -5.84 25.11
N ASP A 239 31.10 -4.82 25.20
CA ASP A 239 32.51 -4.95 25.55
C ASP A 239 32.88 -4.41 26.97
N GLY A 240 31.86 -4.03 27.74
CA GLY A 240 31.99 -3.42 29.02
C GLY A 240 32.15 -1.89 29.00
N VAL A 241 32.18 -1.29 27.79
CA VAL A 241 32.10 0.17 27.57
C VAL A 241 30.69 0.50 27.05
N ILE A 242 30.26 -0.21 26.01
CA ILE A 242 28.92 -0.14 25.48
C ILE A 242 28.23 -1.48 25.79
N CYS A 243 27.29 -1.46 26.71
CA CYS A 243 26.61 -2.64 27.27
C CYS A 243 27.57 -3.54 28.10
N ARG A 244 26.96 -4.35 28.96
CA ARG A 244 27.65 -5.29 29.83
C ARG A 244 28.42 -6.33 29.05
N GLN A 245 29.68 -6.56 29.41
CA GLN A 245 30.50 -7.67 28.91
C GLN A 245 30.07 -8.97 29.58
N LEU A 246 30.07 -10.05 28.83
CA LEU A 246 29.81 -11.40 29.31
C LEU A 246 30.97 -11.92 30.18
N ILE A 247 30.67 -12.83 31.09
CA ILE A 247 31.63 -13.48 31.97
C ILE A 247 31.73 -14.96 31.56
N ALA A 248 32.95 -15.53 31.64
CA ALA A 248 33.15 -16.95 31.34
C ALA A 248 32.35 -17.83 32.31
N GLY A 249 31.66 -18.85 31.77
CA GLY A 249 30.79 -19.75 32.53
C GLY A 249 29.30 -19.32 32.53
N GLU A 250 28.97 -18.08 32.09
CA GLU A 250 27.58 -17.70 31.89
C GLU A 250 26.93 -18.49 30.74
N VAL A 251 25.62 -18.70 30.84
CA VAL A 251 24.85 -19.39 29.82
C VAL A 251 23.88 -18.41 29.17
N ILE A 252 24.04 -18.22 27.86
CA ILE A 252 23.16 -17.43 27.02
C ILE A 252 22.01 -18.31 26.57
N LYS A 253 20.79 -17.93 26.89
CA LYS A 253 19.56 -18.60 26.46
C LYS A 253 18.87 -17.75 25.40
N LEU A 254 18.75 -18.29 24.19
CA LEU A 254 18.05 -17.70 23.06
C LEU A 254 16.71 -18.40 22.89
N LYS A 255 15.62 -17.68 23.12
CA LYS A 255 14.26 -18.17 22.86
C LYS A 255 13.67 -17.36 21.71
N TYR A 256 13.28 -18.05 20.64
CA TYR A 256 12.82 -17.40 19.42
C TYR A 256 11.71 -18.21 18.75
N VAL A 257 10.95 -17.58 17.86
CA VAL A 257 9.90 -18.22 17.08
C VAL A 257 10.40 -18.37 15.64
N LYS A 258 10.42 -19.61 15.15
CA LYS A 258 10.63 -19.92 13.73
C LYS A 258 9.28 -19.87 13.03
N THR A 259 9.14 -19.03 12.01
CA THR A 259 7.88 -18.74 11.30
C THR A 259 7.98 -19.05 9.81
N GLU A 260 6.82 -19.23 9.16
CA GLU A 260 6.69 -19.40 7.71
C GLU A 260 6.27 -18.11 7.00
N GLY A 261 6.38 -16.95 7.67
CA GLY A 261 6.11 -15.64 7.11
C GLY A 261 4.67 -15.49 6.61
N THR A 262 4.50 -15.05 5.37
CA THR A 262 3.18 -14.74 4.79
C THR A 262 2.27 -15.95 4.61
N ALA A 263 2.77 -17.17 4.62
CA ALA A 263 2.04 -18.39 4.24
C ALA A 263 0.81 -18.67 5.13
N ALA A 264 0.86 -18.35 6.42
CA ALA A 264 -0.23 -18.57 7.34
C ALA A 264 -1.20 -17.37 7.49
N ASN A 265 -1.01 -16.31 6.72
CA ASN A 265 -1.97 -15.21 6.68
C ASN A 265 -3.34 -15.70 6.20
N GLY A 266 -4.41 -15.26 6.87
CA GLY A 266 -5.77 -15.66 6.54
C GLY A 266 -6.31 -16.88 7.29
N CYS A 267 -5.54 -17.51 8.19
CA CYS A 267 -6.05 -18.52 9.12
C CYS A 267 -7.13 -17.90 10.04
N LYS A 268 -8.35 -18.46 10.04
CA LYS A 268 -9.48 -17.91 10.80
C LYS A 268 -10.06 -18.88 11.83
N ARG A 269 -9.74 -20.16 11.73
CA ARG A 269 -10.26 -21.20 12.62
C ARG A 269 -9.11 -21.83 13.38
N PHE A 270 -9.10 -21.60 14.68
CA PHE A 270 -8.07 -22.14 15.57
C PHE A 270 -8.62 -23.30 16.38
N SER A 271 -7.78 -24.30 16.63
CA SER A 271 -8.07 -25.40 17.56
C SER A 271 -6.99 -25.42 18.64
N PHE A 272 -7.40 -25.54 19.89
CA PHE A 272 -6.48 -25.53 21.02
C PHE A 272 -5.80 -26.90 21.18
N ILE A 273 -4.47 -26.88 21.27
CA ILE A 273 -3.64 -28.06 21.51
C ILE A 273 -2.71 -27.91 22.73
N GLY A 274 -2.69 -26.69 23.31
CA GLY A 274 -1.80 -26.33 24.39
C GLY A 274 -2.14 -26.99 25.73
N ARG A 275 -1.45 -26.54 26.79
CA ARG A 275 -1.65 -27.00 28.17
C ARG A 275 -2.08 -25.84 29.05
N ILE A 276 -3.03 -26.13 29.93
CA ILE A 276 -3.53 -25.20 30.93
C ILE A 276 -3.36 -25.83 32.30
N GLN A 277 -2.81 -25.06 33.23
CA GLN A 277 -2.56 -25.48 34.58
C GLN A 277 -3.34 -24.58 35.54
N ASP A 278 -3.97 -25.15 36.52
CA ASP A 278 -4.65 -24.39 37.58
C ASP A 278 -3.65 -23.96 38.69
N SER A 279 -4.13 -23.11 39.62
CA SER A 279 -3.31 -22.61 40.73
C SER A 279 -2.86 -23.71 41.71
N THR A 280 -3.39 -24.93 41.60
CA THR A 280 -3.00 -26.10 42.40
C THR A 280 -1.95 -26.97 41.70
N GLY A 281 -1.54 -26.64 40.49
CA GLY A 281 -0.60 -27.40 39.69
C GLY A 281 -1.22 -28.52 38.86
N ARG A 282 -2.55 -28.63 38.77
CA ARG A 282 -3.24 -29.66 38.00
C ARG A 282 -3.51 -29.16 36.58
N PHE A 283 -3.43 -30.08 35.63
CA PHE A 283 -3.79 -29.77 34.24
C PHE A 283 -5.31 -29.82 34.04
N VAL A 284 -5.85 -28.79 33.40
CA VAL A 284 -7.26 -28.70 33.03
C VAL A 284 -7.49 -29.44 31.71
N ALA A 285 -8.57 -30.25 31.64
CA ALA A 285 -8.88 -31.01 30.44
C ALA A 285 -9.30 -30.10 29.28
N THR A 286 -8.80 -30.39 28.11
CA THR A 286 -9.03 -29.61 26.86
C THR A 286 -10.47 -29.69 26.35
N SER A 287 -11.26 -30.66 26.80
CA SER A 287 -12.70 -30.78 26.49
C SER A 287 -13.57 -29.66 27.13
N ASN A 288 -13.02 -28.97 28.13
CA ASN A 288 -13.71 -27.93 28.87
C ASN A 288 -13.42 -26.51 28.36
N VAL A 289 -13.03 -26.39 27.13
CA VAL A 289 -12.54 -25.13 26.53
C VAL A 289 -13.54 -24.61 25.50
N SER A 290 -13.87 -23.31 25.58
CA SER A 290 -14.60 -22.58 24.57
C SER A 290 -13.68 -21.55 23.90
N LEU A 291 -13.60 -21.60 22.57
CA LEU A 291 -12.72 -20.74 21.77
C LEU A 291 -13.54 -19.91 20.78
N VAL A 292 -13.28 -18.60 20.77
CA VAL A 292 -13.85 -17.67 19.78
C VAL A 292 -12.71 -16.89 19.13
N THR A 293 -12.61 -16.96 17.82
CA THR A 293 -11.66 -16.13 17.06
C THR A 293 -12.16 -14.69 17.01
N ILE A 294 -11.35 -13.75 17.49
CA ILE A 294 -11.60 -12.31 17.39
C ILE A 294 -11.06 -11.81 16.05
N ASP A 295 -9.77 -12.05 15.81
CA ASP A 295 -9.11 -11.70 14.56
C ASP A 295 -8.37 -12.93 14.01
N GLY A 296 -8.54 -13.16 12.70
CA GLY A 296 -7.77 -14.20 12.00
C GLY A 296 -6.28 -13.83 11.93
N ALA A 297 -5.45 -14.82 11.63
CA ALA A 297 -4.02 -14.60 11.47
C ALA A 297 -3.75 -13.65 10.31
N GLN A 298 -3.02 -12.58 10.59
CA GLN A 298 -2.62 -11.53 9.65
C GLN A 298 -1.27 -10.96 10.07
N ASP A 299 -0.74 -10.05 9.25
CA ASP A 299 0.48 -9.30 9.56
C ASP A 299 1.78 -10.12 9.45
N GLY A 300 1.71 -11.34 8.90
CA GLY A 300 2.91 -12.10 8.51
C GLY A 300 3.59 -11.47 7.30
N GLU A 301 4.91 -11.38 7.34
CA GLU A 301 5.74 -10.80 6.27
C GLU A 301 6.97 -11.67 6.03
N ASP A 302 7.39 -11.70 4.76
CA ASP A 302 8.63 -12.34 4.37
C ASP A 302 9.84 -11.44 4.68
N LEU A 303 11.03 -11.99 4.57
CA LEU A 303 12.27 -11.26 4.76
C LEU A 303 12.31 -10.00 3.87
N GLU A 304 12.80 -8.90 4.42
CA GLU A 304 12.85 -7.63 3.70
C GLU A 304 13.60 -7.75 2.37
N SER A 305 12.98 -7.29 1.28
CA SER A 305 13.56 -7.35 -0.05
C SER A 305 14.74 -6.39 -0.21
N THR A 306 15.66 -6.71 -1.12
CA THR A 306 16.81 -5.83 -1.43
C THR A 306 16.39 -4.44 -1.87
N LEU A 307 15.29 -4.31 -2.62
CA LEU A 307 14.73 -3.01 -3.03
C LEU A 307 14.23 -2.21 -1.83
N SER A 308 13.59 -2.86 -0.87
CA SER A 308 13.15 -2.21 0.37
C SER A 308 14.32 -1.72 1.20
N ILE A 309 15.39 -2.54 1.35
CA ILE A 309 16.62 -2.16 2.06
C ILE A 309 17.25 -0.93 1.41
N LYS A 310 17.43 -0.93 0.08
CA LYS A 310 17.97 0.21 -0.67
C LYS A 310 17.17 1.49 -0.47
N PHE A 311 15.85 1.36 -0.35
CA PHE A 311 14.96 2.49 -0.11
C PHE A 311 15.03 3.00 1.34
N ASN A 312 15.06 2.09 2.31
CA ASN A 312 14.93 2.42 3.73
C ASN A 312 16.26 2.79 4.40
N ALA A 313 17.39 2.16 4.03
CA ALA A 313 18.67 2.38 4.71
C ALA A 313 19.16 3.85 4.65
N PRO A 314 19.13 4.56 3.51
CA PRO A 314 19.48 5.98 3.46
C PRO A 314 18.53 6.86 4.28
N ARG A 315 17.24 6.51 4.31
CA ARG A 315 16.22 7.25 5.10
C ARG A 315 16.41 7.06 6.59
N ALA A 316 16.72 5.84 7.03
CA ALA A 316 17.06 5.55 8.40
C ALA A 316 18.28 6.36 8.86
N PHE A 317 19.32 6.41 8.05
CA PHE A 317 20.51 7.20 8.31
C PHE A 317 20.22 8.69 8.39
N ASN A 318 19.47 9.24 7.45
CA ASN A 318 19.13 10.66 7.42
C ASN A 318 18.22 11.07 8.57
N SER A 319 17.25 10.24 8.96
CA SER A 319 16.30 10.55 10.03
C SER A 319 16.97 10.52 11.43
N GLN A 320 18.02 9.74 11.63
CA GLN A 320 18.68 9.54 12.93
C GLN A 320 17.69 9.33 14.09
N ASN A 321 16.63 8.56 13.85
CA ASN A 321 15.52 8.35 14.79
C ASN A 321 14.78 9.66 15.21
N ARG A 322 14.76 10.68 14.37
CA ARG A 322 14.01 11.93 14.58
C ARG A 322 13.17 12.26 13.37
N ALA A 323 11.90 12.60 13.61
CA ALA A 323 10.98 13.03 12.55
C ALA A 323 11.02 14.56 12.44
N VAL A 324 11.63 15.07 11.39
CA VAL A 324 11.79 16.50 11.09
C VAL A 324 11.12 16.83 9.75
N THR A 325 11.43 16.06 8.72
CA THR A 325 10.90 16.22 7.37
C THR A 325 9.70 15.30 7.11
N GLU A 326 8.91 15.59 6.08
CA GLU A 326 7.80 14.72 5.64
C GLU A 326 8.29 13.27 5.41
N SER A 327 9.44 13.11 4.75
CA SER A 327 10.05 11.80 4.50
C SER A 327 10.45 11.05 5.77
N ASP A 328 10.89 11.77 6.82
CA ASP A 328 11.21 11.15 8.11
C ASP A 328 9.95 10.62 8.78
N TYR A 329 8.86 11.42 8.76
CA TYR A 329 7.56 10.97 9.28
C TYR A 329 7.04 9.74 8.53
N GLU A 330 7.19 9.68 7.19
CA GLU A 330 6.81 8.52 6.39
C GLU A 330 7.61 7.27 6.78
N TYR A 331 8.93 7.41 6.91
CA TYR A 331 9.81 6.31 7.29
C TYR A 331 9.52 5.82 8.72
N ILE A 332 9.49 6.75 9.69
CA ILE A 332 9.27 6.41 11.12
C ILE A 332 7.86 5.82 11.32
N THR A 333 6.86 6.32 10.59
CA THR A 333 5.50 5.74 10.66
C THR A 333 5.50 4.28 10.20
N LYS A 334 6.23 3.92 9.15
CA LYS A 334 6.38 2.52 8.73
C LYS A 334 7.14 1.67 9.76
N LYS A 335 8.13 2.26 10.44
CA LYS A 335 8.85 1.61 11.55
C LYS A 335 7.92 1.33 12.73
N VAL A 336 7.11 2.32 13.15
CA VAL A 336 6.15 2.22 14.27
C VAL A 336 4.95 1.32 13.93
N TYR A 337 4.49 1.38 12.68
CA TYR A 337 3.35 0.61 12.19
C TYR A 337 3.69 -0.16 10.90
N PRO A 338 4.30 -1.34 11.00
CA PRO A 338 4.74 -2.15 9.85
C PRO A 338 3.62 -2.61 8.91
N GLN A 339 2.36 -2.57 9.38
CA GLN A 339 1.16 -2.88 8.60
C GLN A 339 0.81 -1.82 7.56
N ALA A 340 1.52 -0.69 7.56
CA ALA A 340 1.35 0.32 6.54
C ALA A 340 1.90 -0.18 5.20
N LYS A 341 1.02 -0.32 4.19
CA LYS A 341 1.43 -0.57 2.80
C LYS A 341 2.08 0.67 2.21
N ALA A 342 1.45 1.83 2.43
CA ALA A 342 1.95 3.12 2.01
C ALA A 342 1.63 4.17 3.08
N VAL A 343 2.52 5.14 3.23
CA VAL A 343 2.38 6.26 4.15
C VAL A 343 2.72 7.53 3.39
N THR A 344 1.95 8.57 3.60
CA THR A 344 2.31 9.93 3.19
C THR A 344 2.15 10.88 4.35
N ALA A 345 3.07 11.82 4.47
CA ALA A 345 3.04 12.88 5.46
C ALA A 345 3.08 14.24 4.76
N TYR A 346 2.32 15.19 5.29
CA TYR A 346 2.32 16.58 4.79
C TYR A 346 2.07 17.55 5.92
N GLY A 347 2.66 18.74 5.81
CA GLY A 347 2.49 19.80 6.81
C GLY A 347 1.08 20.41 6.78
N GLY A 348 0.58 20.80 7.93
CA GLY A 348 -0.74 21.45 8.05
C GLY A 348 -0.84 22.82 7.38
N GLU A 349 0.27 23.42 7.00
CA GLU A 349 0.32 24.66 6.21
C GLU A 349 -0.27 24.50 4.80
N ARG A 350 -0.32 23.25 4.27
CA ARG A 350 -0.94 22.95 2.97
C ARG A 350 -2.46 22.85 3.01
N LEU A 351 -3.06 22.84 4.20
CA LEU A 351 -4.51 22.79 4.34
C LEU A 351 -5.16 24.16 4.12
N GLN A 352 -6.41 24.16 3.75
CA GLN A 352 -7.22 25.37 3.64
C GLN A 352 -8.41 25.30 4.61
N PRO A 353 -8.44 26.10 5.70
CA PRO A 353 -7.41 27.07 6.15
C PRO A 353 -6.14 26.39 6.70
N PRO A 354 -4.96 27.04 6.62
CA PRO A 354 -3.71 26.48 7.13
C PRO A 354 -3.75 26.22 8.63
N VAL A 355 -3.20 25.08 9.06
CA VAL A 355 -3.08 24.66 10.46
C VAL A 355 -1.60 24.44 10.78
N TYR A 356 -0.97 25.40 11.44
CA TYR A 356 0.45 25.33 11.78
C TYR A 356 0.71 24.44 13.01
N GLY A 357 1.93 23.89 13.10
CA GLY A 357 2.34 23.04 14.22
C GLY A 357 1.81 21.60 14.16
N LYS A 358 1.21 21.20 13.05
CA LYS A 358 0.71 19.85 12.85
C LYS A 358 1.25 19.24 11.57
N VAL A 359 1.56 17.94 11.64
CA VAL A 359 1.87 17.10 10.47
C VAL A 359 0.76 16.06 10.33
N TYR A 360 0.13 16.04 9.18
CA TYR A 360 -0.93 15.09 8.84
C TYR A 360 -0.31 13.87 8.17
N ILE A 361 -0.69 12.69 8.65
CA ILE A 361 -0.14 11.43 8.17
C ILE A 361 -1.30 10.54 7.73
N SER A 362 -1.32 10.21 6.44
CA SER A 362 -2.26 9.26 5.86
C SER A 362 -1.62 7.91 5.71
N ILE A 363 -2.29 6.86 6.18
CA ILE A 363 -1.77 5.50 6.18
C ILE A 363 -2.74 4.60 5.41
N ARG A 364 -2.25 3.96 4.35
CA ARG A 364 -2.94 2.85 3.68
C ARG A 364 -2.43 1.55 4.26
N THR A 365 -3.33 0.76 4.82
CA THR A 365 -3.00 -0.54 5.40
C THR A 365 -2.81 -1.61 4.31
N LYS A 366 -2.09 -2.68 4.61
CA LYS A 366 -1.94 -3.84 3.71
C LYS A 366 -3.28 -4.55 3.46
N SER A 367 -4.16 -4.56 4.45
CA SER A 367 -5.51 -5.12 4.34
C SER A 367 -6.49 -4.26 3.55
N GLY A 368 -6.15 -2.99 3.27
CA GLY A 368 -7.05 -2.01 2.66
C GLY A 368 -8.12 -1.45 3.61
N ALA A 369 -8.19 -1.92 4.86
CA ALA A 369 -9.13 -1.43 5.85
C ALA A 369 -8.67 -0.08 6.44
N LEU A 370 -9.64 0.77 6.81
CA LEU A 370 -9.35 2.02 7.52
C LEU A 370 -8.93 1.72 8.96
N LEU A 371 -8.06 2.56 9.50
CA LEU A 371 -7.59 2.45 10.87
C LEU A 371 -8.68 2.85 11.87
N ASN A 372 -8.88 2.04 12.90
CA ASN A 372 -9.75 2.40 13.99
C ASN A 372 -9.14 3.49 14.89
N THR A 373 -9.98 4.18 15.65
CA THR A 373 -9.57 5.31 16.50
C THR A 373 -8.51 4.92 17.55
N THR A 374 -8.58 3.71 18.08
CA THR A 374 -7.62 3.21 19.09
C THR A 374 -6.23 3.01 18.47
N THR A 375 -6.16 2.40 17.29
CA THR A 375 -4.91 2.22 16.55
C THR A 375 -4.31 3.57 16.15
N LYS A 376 -5.11 4.53 15.67
CA LYS A 376 -4.65 5.89 15.37
C LYS A 376 -4.02 6.57 16.58
N LYS A 377 -4.66 6.45 17.77
CA LYS A 377 -4.13 7.00 19.02
C LYS A 377 -2.80 6.36 19.41
N ARG A 378 -2.69 5.03 19.29
CA ARG A 378 -1.44 4.30 19.59
C ARG A 378 -0.31 4.76 18.68
N ILE A 379 -0.52 4.76 17.35
CA ILE A 379 0.47 5.21 16.38
C ILE A 379 0.90 6.66 16.66
N ARG A 380 -0.05 7.54 16.96
CA ARG A 380 0.25 8.94 17.33
C ARG A 380 1.16 9.01 18.58
N THR A 381 0.83 8.28 19.65
CA THR A 381 1.65 8.26 20.88
C THR A 381 3.05 7.74 20.63
N ASP A 382 3.19 6.71 19.82
CA ASP A 382 4.49 6.15 19.47
C ASP A 382 5.30 7.10 18.57
N LEU A 383 4.66 7.78 17.62
CA LEU A 383 5.30 8.80 16.77
C LEU A 383 5.75 10.03 17.56
N GLN A 384 5.04 10.40 18.63
CA GLN A 384 5.41 11.54 19.48
C GLN A 384 6.79 11.38 20.11
N LYS A 385 7.26 10.15 20.34
CA LYS A 385 8.62 9.86 20.86
C LYS A 385 9.73 10.30 19.91
N TYR A 386 9.44 10.38 18.62
CA TYR A 386 10.36 10.75 17.54
C TYR A 386 10.15 12.18 17.03
N SER A 387 9.01 12.80 17.36
CA SER A 387 8.63 14.13 16.88
C SER A 387 9.33 15.25 17.64
N ILE A 388 9.55 16.38 16.97
CA ILE A 388 10.05 17.60 17.60
C ILE A 388 8.95 18.16 18.53
N ALA A 389 9.33 18.72 19.67
CA ALA A 389 8.44 19.17 20.73
C ALA A 389 7.30 20.13 20.29
N ALA A 390 7.50 20.89 19.23
CA ALA A 390 6.51 21.85 18.73
C ALA A 390 5.57 21.29 17.63
N ILE A 391 5.76 20.06 17.19
CA ILE A 391 5.01 19.46 16.07
C ILE A 391 4.19 18.28 16.56
N GLU A 392 2.89 18.34 16.30
CA GLU A 392 1.93 17.29 16.64
C GLU A 392 1.61 16.42 15.43
N PRO A 393 1.92 15.09 15.43
CA PRO A 393 1.48 14.18 14.39
C PRO A 393 -0.02 13.89 14.52
N VAL A 394 -0.75 13.98 13.42
CA VAL A 394 -2.19 13.71 13.33
C VAL A 394 -2.42 12.62 12.28
N ILE A 395 -2.99 11.48 12.70
CA ILE A 395 -3.30 10.38 11.78
C ILE A 395 -4.68 10.62 11.18
N VAL A 396 -4.73 10.75 9.85
CA VAL A 396 -5.96 10.93 9.07
C VAL A 396 -6.21 9.75 8.14
N ASP A 397 -7.47 9.55 7.79
CA ASP A 397 -7.81 8.55 6.77
C ASP A 397 -7.43 9.08 5.38
N PRO A 398 -6.92 8.23 4.49
CA PRO A 398 -6.62 8.63 3.12
C PRO A 398 -7.90 8.99 2.37
N ILE A 399 -7.85 10.04 1.59
CA ILE A 399 -8.91 10.41 0.65
C ILE A 399 -8.64 9.69 -0.66
N THR A 400 -9.58 8.85 -1.11
CA THR A 400 -9.38 8.06 -2.31
C THR A 400 -9.64 8.89 -3.56
N LEU A 401 -8.63 8.97 -4.44
CA LEU A 401 -8.76 9.46 -5.81
C LEU A 401 -9.02 8.27 -6.73
N PHE A 402 -10.25 8.16 -7.22
CA PHE A 402 -10.64 7.11 -8.15
C PHE A 402 -10.22 7.47 -9.57
N ILE A 403 -9.41 6.63 -10.19
CA ILE A 403 -8.95 6.81 -11.56
C ILE A 403 -9.62 5.75 -12.42
N ARG A 404 -10.41 6.19 -13.40
CA ARG A 404 -11.24 5.33 -14.21
C ARG A 404 -10.87 5.48 -15.67
N PRO A 405 -10.08 4.55 -16.22
CA PRO A 405 -9.78 4.50 -17.63
C PRO A 405 -10.92 3.85 -18.41
N LYS A 406 -11.18 4.36 -19.63
CA LYS A 406 -12.00 3.74 -20.66
C LYS A 406 -11.16 3.63 -21.93
N THR A 407 -10.96 2.43 -22.42
CA THR A 407 -10.00 2.14 -23.49
C THR A 407 -10.69 1.46 -24.67
N TRP A 408 -10.40 1.95 -25.87
CA TRP A 408 -10.72 1.30 -27.13
C TRP A 408 -9.40 0.89 -27.78
N ALA A 409 -9.21 -0.41 -27.95
CA ALA A 409 -8.04 -0.98 -28.61
C ALA A 409 -8.42 -1.38 -30.05
N PHE A 410 -7.74 -0.83 -31.03
CA PHE A 410 -7.94 -1.12 -32.44
C PHE A 410 -6.94 -2.16 -32.90
N PHE A 411 -7.40 -3.26 -33.49
CA PHE A 411 -6.54 -4.33 -33.96
C PHE A 411 -6.85 -4.75 -35.40
N ASP A 412 -5.87 -5.35 -36.06
CA ASP A 412 -5.96 -5.87 -37.42
C ASP A 412 -6.28 -7.38 -37.39
N GLY A 413 -7.51 -7.76 -37.71
CA GLY A 413 -7.95 -9.15 -37.73
C GLY A 413 -7.20 -10.04 -38.73
N ASN A 414 -6.47 -9.45 -39.74
CA ASN A 414 -5.63 -10.21 -40.60
C ASN A 414 -4.29 -10.62 -40.00
N LYS A 415 -3.87 -10.00 -38.89
CA LYS A 415 -2.62 -10.28 -38.19
C LYS A 415 -2.78 -11.21 -37.01
N THR A 416 -4.00 -11.55 -36.63
CA THR A 416 -4.26 -12.40 -35.46
C THR A 416 -5.41 -13.38 -35.77
N THR A 417 -5.37 -14.53 -35.09
CA THR A 417 -6.47 -15.50 -35.06
C THR A 417 -7.34 -15.37 -33.82
N LEU A 418 -7.02 -14.39 -32.95
CA LEU A 418 -7.71 -14.17 -31.69
C LEU A 418 -9.03 -13.43 -31.92
N SER A 419 -10.01 -13.77 -31.11
CA SER A 419 -11.31 -13.07 -31.08
C SER A 419 -11.21 -11.72 -30.38
N ASN A 420 -12.19 -10.84 -30.57
CA ASN A 420 -12.28 -9.54 -29.89
C ASN A 420 -12.12 -9.67 -28.35
N ASN A 421 -12.76 -10.69 -27.76
CA ASN A 421 -12.70 -10.91 -26.31
C ASN A 421 -11.31 -11.36 -25.82
N GLU A 422 -10.59 -12.14 -26.63
CA GLU A 422 -9.22 -12.57 -26.30
C GLU A 422 -8.23 -11.42 -26.40
N ILE A 423 -8.36 -10.54 -27.39
CA ILE A 423 -7.58 -9.30 -27.50
C ILE A 423 -7.89 -8.39 -26.31
N ALA A 424 -9.17 -8.20 -25.96
CA ALA A 424 -9.54 -7.43 -24.76
C ALA A 424 -8.92 -8.00 -23.48
N SER A 425 -8.88 -9.33 -23.33
CA SER A 425 -8.26 -10.00 -22.18
C SER A 425 -6.75 -9.78 -22.11
N LYS A 426 -6.04 -9.78 -23.26
CA LYS A 426 -4.60 -9.46 -23.31
C LYS A 426 -4.33 -8.02 -22.91
N VAL A 427 -5.15 -7.09 -23.40
CA VAL A 427 -5.08 -5.67 -23.02
C VAL A 427 -5.31 -5.51 -21.53
N LEU A 428 -6.31 -6.18 -20.96
CA LEU A 428 -6.55 -6.15 -19.49
C LEU A 428 -5.35 -6.70 -18.71
N GLY A 429 -4.74 -7.79 -19.18
CA GLY A 429 -3.53 -8.34 -18.55
C GLY A 429 -2.35 -7.37 -18.54
N ALA A 430 -2.12 -6.63 -19.63
CA ALA A 430 -1.10 -5.60 -19.71
C ALA A 430 -1.40 -4.43 -18.75
N ILE A 431 -2.65 -4.04 -18.65
CA ILE A 431 -3.10 -2.98 -17.73
C ILE A 431 -2.94 -3.42 -16.26
N ASP A 432 -3.27 -4.66 -15.92
CA ASP A 432 -3.04 -5.19 -14.57
C ASP A 432 -1.55 -5.19 -14.21
N GLN A 433 -0.67 -5.47 -15.18
CA GLN A 433 0.76 -5.35 -15.00
C GLN A 433 1.19 -3.91 -14.73
N TYR A 434 0.67 -2.92 -15.47
CA TYR A 434 0.94 -1.50 -15.24
C TYR A 434 0.44 -1.07 -13.84
N ASN A 435 -0.78 -1.45 -13.48
CA ASN A 435 -1.39 -1.10 -12.21
C ASN A 435 -0.66 -1.72 -11.00
N SER A 436 0.07 -2.82 -11.20
CA SER A 436 0.88 -3.45 -10.17
C SER A 436 2.23 -2.76 -9.92
N GLN A 437 2.65 -1.84 -10.82
CA GLN A 437 3.89 -1.11 -10.66
C GLN A 437 3.86 -0.19 -9.44
N ALA A 438 5.01 -0.07 -8.77
CA ALA A 438 5.11 0.67 -7.52
C ALA A 438 4.75 2.16 -7.65
N GLU A 439 4.94 2.77 -8.83
CA GLU A 439 4.69 4.20 -9.05
C GLU A 439 3.20 4.54 -9.16
N SER A 440 2.40 3.66 -9.76
CA SER A 440 0.96 3.86 -9.93
C SER A 440 0.15 3.65 -8.64
N THR A 441 0.73 2.96 -7.64
CA THR A 441 0.01 2.56 -6.41
C THR A 441 0.44 3.29 -5.15
N ARG A 442 1.38 4.22 -5.20
CA ARG A 442 1.84 4.97 -4.02
C ARG A 442 1.22 6.36 -3.93
N PHE A 443 1.16 6.90 -2.72
CA PHE A 443 0.86 8.31 -2.50
C PHE A 443 1.87 9.20 -3.23
N ASN A 444 1.43 10.37 -3.67
CA ASN A 444 2.24 11.31 -4.47
C ASN A 444 2.82 10.67 -5.74
N GLY A 445 2.16 9.63 -6.25
CA GLY A 445 2.53 8.98 -7.50
C GLY A 445 2.14 9.83 -8.71
N ARG A 446 2.66 9.45 -9.87
CA ARG A 446 2.29 10.04 -11.15
C ARG A 446 1.82 8.94 -12.08
N ILE A 447 0.71 9.16 -12.75
CA ILE A 447 0.19 8.27 -13.77
C ILE A 447 0.39 8.92 -15.10
N ASP A 448 1.26 8.32 -15.90
CA ASP A 448 1.55 8.76 -17.27
C ASP A 448 0.65 8.00 -18.23
N ILE A 449 -0.30 8.72 -18.85
CA ILE A 449 -1.24 8.14 -19.82
C ILE A 449 -0.50 7.65 -21.07
N SER A 450 0.59 8.31 -21.47
CA SER A 450 1.37 7.88 -22.65
C SER A 450 2.05 6.53 -22.39
N ALA A 451 2.62 6.33 -21.20
CA ALA A 451 3.20 5.04 -20.81
C ALA A 451 2.12 3.94 -20.73
N TYR A 452 0.97 4.29 -20.19
CA TYR A 452 -0.19 3.41 -20.11
C TYR A 452 -0.66 2.98 -21.53
N GLN A 453 -0.80 3.91 -22.46
CA GLN A 453 -1.17 3.64 -23.85
C GLN A 453 -0.12 2.80 -24.57
N THR A 454 1.17 3.09 -24.39
CA THR A 454 2.27 2.31 -24.98
C THR A 454 2.25 0.85 -24.49
N MET A 455 1.93 0.62 -23.21
CA MET A 455 1.81 -0.74 -22.69
C MET A 455 0.63 -1.51 -23.32
N ILE A 456 -0.49 -0.83 -23.59
CA ILE A 456 -1.60 -1.41 -24.30
C ILE A 456 -1.22 -1.78 -25.74
N ASP A 457 -0.58 -0.86 -26.46
CA ASP A 457 -0.17 -1.09 -27.86
C ASP A 457 0.84 -2.23 -27.98
N SER A 458 1.68 -2.43 -26.97
CA SER A 458 2.68 -3.51 -26.92
C SER A 458 2.11 -4.87 -26.49
N SER A 459 0.85 -4.94 -26.05
CA SER A 459 0.25 -6.17 -25.49
C SER A 459 0.00 -7.27 -26.54
N ASP A 460 -0.19 -6.90 -27.80
CA ASP A 460 -0.27 -7.83 -28.94
C ASP A 460 0.21 -7.15 -30.23
N PRO A 461 0.98 -7.86 -31.11
CA PRO A 461 1.43 -7.31 -32.39
C PRO A 461 0.34 -6.94 -33.38
N ALA A 462 -0.88 -7.46 -33.21
CA ALA A 462 -2.02 -7.13 -34.03
C ALA A 462 -2.64 -5.76 -33.67
N ILE A 463 -2.37 -5.22 -32.49
CA ILE A 463 -2.88 -3.93 -32.05
C ILE A 463 -2.15 -2.83 -32.85
N SER A 464 -2.92 -1.98 -33.49
CA SER A 464 -2.44 -0.87 -34.31
C SER A 464 -2.44 0.47 -33.57
N GLY A 465 -3.14 0.54 -32.44
CA GLY A 465 -3.24 1.72 -31.59
C GLY A 465 -4.39 1.64 -30.62
N ASN A 466 -4.45 2.58 -29.70
CA ASN A 466 -5.56 2.69 -28.75
C ASN A 466 -5.97 4.15 -28.50
N VAL A 467 -7.20 4.31 -28.05
CA VAL A 467 -7.71 5.57 -27.50
C VAL A 467 -8.13 5.30 -26.07
N THR A 468 -7.53 6.00 -25.13
CA THR A 468 -7.81 5.86 -23.71
C THR A 468 -8.21 7.21 -23.13
N HIS A 469 -9.41 7.24 -22.52
CA HIS A 469 -9.88 8.38 -21.75
C HIS A 469 -9.80 8.06 -20.27
N MET A 470 -9.29 8.99 -19.47
CA MET A 470 -9.23 8.86 -18.02
C MET A 470 -10.16 9.87 -17.37
N THR A 471 -10.92 9.43 -16.38
CA THR A 471 -11.71 10.31 -15.52
C THR A 471 -11.25 10.15 -14.08
N LEU A 472 -11.22 11.26 -13.35
CA LEU A 472 -10.91 11.28 -11.93
C LEU A 472 -12.19 11.39 -11.13
N GLY A 473 -12.28 10.66 -10.04
CA GLY A 473 -13.45 10.67 -9.16
C GLY A 473 -13.06 10.84 -7.71
N MET A 474 -13.84 11.61 -6.96
CA MET A 474 -13.73 11.69 -5.50
C MET A 474 -15.13 11.73 -4.90
N ASN A 475 -15.26 11.30 -3.65
CA ASN A 475 -16.52 11.34 -2.94
C ASN A 475 -16.60 12.57 -2.04
N VAL A 476 -17.63 13.37 -2.20
CA VAL A 476 -18.07 14.31 -1.17
C VAL A 476 -18.74 13.51 -0.06
N ALA A 477 -18.28 13.66 1.17
CA ALA A 477 -18.75 12.88 2.30
C ALA A 477 -18.81 13.74 3.57
N GLY A 478 -19.54 13.25 4.59
CA GLY A 478 -19.58 13.90 5.90
C GLY A 478 -20.65 15.01 6.03
N PHE A 479 -21.55 15.14 5.06
CA PHE A 479 -22.75 16.00 5.20
C PHE A 479 -23.88 15.23 5.91
N ASN A 480 -24.80 15.98 6.50
CA ASN A 480 -26.01 15.43 7.09
C ASN A 480 -27.21 15.65 6.16
N PHE A 481 -28.05 14.63 6.01
CA PHE A 481 -29.28 14.74 5.25
C PHE A 481 -30.21 15.79 5.86
N GLY A 482 -30.87 16.59 5.03
CA GLY A 482 -31.77 17.66 5.44
C GLY A 482 -31.05 18.90 6.00
N GLN A 483 -29.75 19.02 5.84
CA GLN A 483 -28.97 20.21 6.23
C GLN A 483 -28.19 20.74 5.03
N THR A 484 -28.23 22.05 4.88
CA THR A 484 -27.42 22.72 3.84
C THR A 484 -25.94 22.59 4.14
N PHE A 485 -25.18 22.14 3.16
CA PHE A 485 -23.74 22.05 3.28
C PHE A 485 -23.02 22.77 2.11
N THR A 486 -21.79 23.10 2.34
CA THR A 486 -20.84 23.56 1.31
C THR A 486 -19.52 22.84 1.53
N GLN A 487 -18.99 22.20 0.49
CA GLN A 487 -17.73 21.48 0.57
C GLN A 487 -16.95 21.62 -0.73
N CYS A 488 -15.66 21.93 -0.61
CA CYS A 488 -14.72 21.94 -1.73
C CYS A 488 -13.93 20.63 -1.77
N ILE A 489 -13.69 20.15 -2.99
CA ILE A 489 -12.84 19.00 -3.29
C ILE A 489 -11.71 19.51 -4.18
N ASP A 490 -10.49 19.13 -3.87
CA ASP A 490 -9.30 19.39 -4.66
C ASP A 490 -8.83 18.09 -5.33
N PHE A 491 -8.88 18.05 -6.65
CA PHE A 491 -8.42 16.92 -7.45
C PHE A 491 -6.89 16.92 -7.66
N GLY A 492 -6.21 18.02 -7.32
CA GLY A 492 -4.77 18.17 -7.52
C GLY A 492 -4.33 18.22 -8.99
N ASN A 493 -5.27 18.24 -9.91
CA ASN A 493 -5.05 18.22 -11.35
C ASN A 493 -5.93 19.25 -12.04
N GLU A 494 -5.38 19.92 -13.05
CA GLU A 494 -6.17 20.82 -13.89
C GLU A 494 -7.33 20.08 -14.54
N ILE A 495 -8.54 20.65 -14.46
CA ILE A 495 -9.75 20.08 -15.07
C ILE A 495 -9.91 20.67 -16.47
N ALA A 496 -10.25 19.82 -17.43
CA ALA A 496 -10.49 20.28 -18.79
C ALA A 496 -11.66 21.29 -18.82
N ASN A 497 -11.46 22.43 -19.46
CA ASN A 497 -12.54 23.38 -19.65
C ASN A 497 -13.40 22.92 -20.85
N PRO A 498 -14.70 22.71 -20.71
CA PRO A 498 -15.57 22.30 -21.81
C PRO A 498 -15.54 23.24 -23.02
N ASN A 499 -15.29 24.51 -22.80
CA ASN A 499 -15.20 25.50 -23.86
C ASN A 499 -13.90 25.38 -24.68
N ASP A 500 -12.82 24.87 -24.09
CA ASP A 500 -11.54 24.66 -24.76
C ASP A 500 -11.54 23.34 -25.56
N LEU A 501 -12.31 22.34 -25.11
CA LEU A 501 -12.47 21.05 -25.78
C LEU A 501 -13.26 21.17 -27.11
N SER A 502 -13.97 22.27 -27.31
CA SER A 502 -14.79 22.53 -28.51
C SER A 502 -13.98 22.94 -29.76
N GLY A 503 -12.63 22.84 -29.72
CA GLY A 503 -11.74 23.27 -30.81
C GLY A 503 -11.90 22.57 -32.15
N ALA A 504 -12.59 21.42 -32.19
CA ALA A 504 -12.82 20.62 -33.42
C ALA A 504 -14.23 20.80 -34.03
N ASP A 505 -15.21 21.37 -33.35
CA ASP A 505 -16.59 21.41 -33.81
C ASP A 505 -17.26 22.80 -33.64
N LYS A 506 -16.61 23.85 -34.10
CA LYS A 506 -17.28 25.16 -34.29
C LYS A 506 -18.33 25.15 -35.41
N GLY A 507 -18.65 24.00 -35.98
CA GLY A 507 -19.55 23.80 -37.10
C GLY A 507 -20.94 23.22 -36.79
N GLY A 508 -21.20 22.84 -35.54
CA GLY A 508 -22.51 22.29 -35.15
C GLY A 508 -23.46 23.38 -34.66
N SER A 509 -24.23 23.97 -35.56
CA SER A 509 -25.38 24.80 -35.22
C SER A 509 -26.45 23.96 -34.46
N GLY A 510 -26.23 23.74 -33.19
CA GLY A 510 -27.27 23.27 -32.26
C GLY A 510 -27.94 24.48 -31.64
N THR A 511 -28.91 25.05 -32.34
CA THR A 511 -29.78 26.13 -31.83
C THR A 511 -30.69 25.55 -30.74
N GLY A 512 -30.16 25.46 -29.52
CA GLY A 512 -30.95 25.50 -28.31
C GLY A 512 -30.92 26.93 -27.80
N THR A 513 -31.72 27.78 -28.36
CA THR A 513 -31.95 29.11 -27.82
C THR A 513 -32.80 29.03 -26.57
N ASP A 514 -32.15 28.93 -25.43
CA ASP A 514 -32.77 29.41 -24.19
C ASP A 514 -32.96 30.92 -24.31
N ASN A 515 -34.17 31.40 -24.02
CA ASN A 515 -34.53 32.82 -24.04
C ASN A 515 -33.75 33.66 -23.01
N GLY A 516 -32.43 33.59 -23.04
CA GLY A 516 -31.51 34.25 -22.14
C GLY A 516 -30.07 34.30 -22.63
N GLY A 517 -29.79 33.81 -23.85
CA GLY A 517 -28.53 34.11 -24.55
C GLY A 517 -27.25 33.45 -24.03
N THR A 518 -27.32 32.45 -23.15
CA THR A 518 -26.14 31.65 -22.72
C THR A 518 -26.19 30.26 -23.36
N CYS A 519 -25.34 30.01 -24.34
CA CYS A 519 -25.12 28.67 -24.87
C CYS A 519 -24.49 27.80 -23.76
N THR A 520 -25.23 26.83 -23.24
CA THR A 520 -24.63 25.80 -22.38
C THR A 520 -23.81 24.87 -23.25
N PRO A 521 -22.55 24.58 -22.90
CA PRO A 521 -21.73 23.67 -23.69
C PRO A 521 -22.37 22.27 -23.73
N LYS A 522 -22.27 21.61 -24.88
CA LYS A 522 -22.81 20.27 -25.12
C LYS A 522 -22.17 19.22 -24.18
N TYR A 523 -20.97 19.48 -23.73
CA TYR A 523 -20.18 18.59 -22.87
C TYR A 523 -19.93 19.23 -21.50
N SER A 524 -19.83 18.40 -20.50
CA SER A 524 -19.58 18.80 -19.11
C SER A 524 -18.31 18.06 -18.63
N SER A 525 -17.38 18.82 -18.07
CA SER A 525 -16.15 18.25 -17.52
C SER A 525 -16.26 17.83 -16.07
N VAL A 526 -17.29 18.28 -15.36
CA VAL A 526 -17.58 17.93 -13.97
C VAL A 526 -18.99 17.36 -13.88
N LYS A 527 -19.14 16.17 -13.31
CA LYS A 527 -20.44 15.52 -13.08
C LYS A 527 -20.50 14.89 -11.70
N SER A 528 -21.64 15.01 -11.02
CA SER A 528 -21.91 14.24 -9.81
C SER A 528 -22.65 12.92 -10.14
N GLY A 529 -22.60 11.99 -9.20
CA GLY A 529 -23.57 10.88 -9.14
C GLY A 529 -24.98 11.42 -8.84
N THR A 530 -25.96 10.56 -8.98
CA THR A 530 -27.36 10.86 -8.70
C THR A 530 -27.59 10.97 -7.18
N PHE A 531 -28.36 11.93 -6.76
CA PHE A 531 -28.85 12.08 -5.39
C PHE A 531 -30.24 12.73 -5.41
N TYR A 532 -30.86 12.89 -4.24
CA TYR A 532 -32.16 13.53 -4.07
C TYR A 532 -31.97 14.81 -3.26
N ALA A 533 -32.33 15.95 -3.83
CA ALA A 533 -32.21 17.25 -3.18
C ALA A 533 -33.54 17.68 -2.55
N THR A 534 -33.47 18.26 -1.36
CA THR A 534 -34.67 18.76 -0.65
C THR A 534 -35.36 19.86 -1.46
N GLY A 535 -36.67 19.75 -1.58
CA GLY A 535 -37.50 20.73 -2.28
C GLY A 535 -37.68 20.49 -3.79
N TYR A 536 -37.14 19.41 -4.34
CA TYR A 536 -37.34 19.04 -5.74
C TYR A 536 -38.07 17.71 -5.82
N THR A 537 -39.38 17.78 -6.19
CA THR A 537 -40.29 16.64 -6.24
C THR A 537 -40.89 16.48 -7.63
N GLU A 538 -41.48 15.31 -7.93
CA GLU A 538 -42.13 15.05 -9.21
C GLU A 538 -43.25 16.00 -9.52
N SER A 539 -44.01 16.47 -8.51
CA SER A 539 -45.09 17.47 -8.69
C SER A 539 -44.56 18.82 -9.17
N LEU A 540 -43.33 19.19 -8.74
CA LEU A 540 -42.70 20.45 -9.18
C LEU A 540 -42.34 20.39 -10.67
N LEU A 541 -41.90 19.22 -11.16
CA LEU A 541 -41.58 19.01 -12.57
C LEU A 541 -42.83 19.11 -13.47
N ALA A 542 -43.97 18.58 -13.02
CA ALA A 542 -45.24 18.63 -13.76
C ALA A 542 -45.72 20.08 -13.95
N LEU A 543 -45.43 20.98 -13.00
CA LEU A 543 -45.73 22.40 -13.08
C LEU A 543 -44.86 23.16 -14.08
N THR A 544 -43.62 22.69 -14.31
CA THR A 544 -42.68 23.37 -15.24
C THR A 544 -42.82 22.98 -16.69
N GLY A 545 -43.38 21.80 -16.99
CA GLY A 545 -43.63 21.35 -18.36
C GLY A 545 -44.60 22.20 -19.17
N SER A 546 -45.24 23.20 -18.54
CA SER A 546 -46.24 24.10 -19.15
C SER A 546 -45.74 25.53 -19.41
N THR A 547 -44.53 25.93 -19.05
CA THR A 547 -44.04 27.31 -19.23
C THR A 547 -42.60 27.36 -19.75
N ASN A 548 -42.44 28.05 -20.89
CA ASN A 548 -41.19 28.38 -21.55
C ASN A 548 -40.07 28.85 -20.55
N GLY A 549 -39.08 27.99 -20.34
CA GLY A 549 -37.72 28.42 -19.95
C GLY A 549 -37.47 29.19 -18.63
N ASN A 550 -38.46 29.35 -17.78
CA ASN A 550 -38.28 30.09 -16.51
C ASN A 550 -37.79 29.19 -15.38
N GLN A 551 -36.69 29.61 -14.73
CA GLN A 551 -36.17 28.97 -13.53
C GLN A 551 -37.27 28.78 -12.48
N ILE A 552 -37.34 27.60 -11.86
CA ILE A 552 -38.15 27.36 -10.69
C ILE A 552 -37.54 28.18 -9.55
N SER A 553 -38.22 29.24 -9.11
CA SER A 553 -37.80 29.96 -7.94
C SER A 553 -38.15 29.15 -6.68
N SER A 554 -37.23 29.09 -5.74
CA SER A 554 -37.42 28.41 -4.44
C SER A 554 -38.58 28.94 -3.59
N ALA A 555 -39.25 29.98 -4.04
CA ALA A 555 -40.38 30.64 -3.36
C ALA A 555 -41.73 29.92 -3.50
N SER A 556 -41.84 28.86 -4.33
CA SER A 556 -43.07 28.13 -4.56
C SER A 556 -43.04 26.68 -4.00
N LEU A 557 -42.22 26.43 -3.00
CA LEU A 557 -42.22 25.17 -2.28
C LEU A 557 -43.53 24.98 -1.53
N ILE A 558 -44.30 23.96 -1.92
CA ILE A 558 -45.51 23.58 -1.18
C ILE A 558 -45.04 22.86 0.09
N GLU A 559 -45.20 23.52 1.26
CA GLU A 559 -45.02 22.88 2.57
C GLU A 559 -46.02 21.71 2.70
N ASN A 560 -45.66 20.48 2.48
CA ASN A 560 -46.41 19.22 2.61
C ASN A 560 -46.57 18.43 1.30
N ASP A 561 -45.65 18.59 0.32
CA ASP A 561 -45.64 17.71 -0.83
C ASP A 561 -45.16 16.32 -0.43
N THR A 562 -46.02 15.30 -0.53
CA THR A 562 -45.72 13.90 -0.24
C THR A 562 -45.24 13.13 -1.48
N SER A 563 -45.03 13.84 -2.62
CA SER A 563 -44.54 13.21 -3.83
C SER A 563 -43.05 12.78 -3.69
N ALA A 564 -42.65 11.82 -4.52
CA ALA A 564 -41.28 11.34 -4.50
C ALA A 564 -40.29 12.43 -4.91
N PHE A 565 -39.12 12.46 -4.28
CA PHE A 565 -38.02 13.35 -4.67
C PHE A 565 -37.50 12.99 -6.06
N LEU A 566 -37.19 14.02 -6.86
CA LEU A 566 -36.59 13.83 -8.18
C LEU A 566 -35.13 13.39 -8.07
N PRO A 567 -34.68 12.44 -8.89
CA PRO A 567 -33.28 12.15 -9.06
C PRO A 567 -32.57 13.33 -9.73
N VAL A 568 -31.58 13.90 -9.08
CA VAL A 568 -30.83 15.06 -9.55
C VAL A 568 -29.34 14.77 -9.64
N ASN A 569 -28.67 15.49 -10.54
CA ASN A 569 -27.22 15.47 -10.71
C ASN A 569 -26.70 16.90 -10.75
N ILE A 570 -25.45 17.11 -10.42
CA ILE A 570 -24.74 18.36 -10.58
C ILE A 570 -23.78 18.22 -11.77
N ARG A 571 -23.73 19.27 -12.61
CA ARG A 571 -22.71 19.39 -13.65
C ARG A 571 -22.23 20.85 -13.79
N ASP A 572 -21.12 21.03 -14.46
CA ASP A 572 -20.61 22.37 -14.77
C ASP A 572 -21.32 22.97 -16.00
N ASP A 573 -21.30 24.27 -16.08
CA ASP A 573 -21.83 25.06 -17.21
C ASP A 573 -20.75 25.50 -18.21
N GLY A 574 -19.48 25.11 -17.99
CA GLY A 574 -18.31 25.51 -18.78
C GLY A 574 -17.78 26.91 -18.48
N TYR A 575 -18.43 27.67 -17.60
CA TYR A 575 -18.04 29.04 -17.20
C TYR A 575 -17.58 29.13 -15.73
N GLY A 576 -17.35 27.98 -15.10
CA GLY A 576 -16.91 27.93 -13.69
C GLY A 576 -18.05 27.84 -12.69
N THR A 577 -19.31 27.63 -13.13
CA THR A 577 -20.47 27.51 -12.25
C THR A 577 -21.02 26.07 -12.33
N LEU A 578 -21.49 25.56 -11.20
CA LEU A 578 -22.20 24.29 -11.12
C LEU A 578 -23.71 24.53 -11.19
N ILE A 579 -24.38 23.65 -11.92
CA ILE A 579 -25.84 23.65 -12.09
C ILE A 579 -26.43 22.32 -11.65
N LEU A 580 -27.64 22.38 -11.07
CA LEU A 580 -28.44 21.22 -10.69
C LEU A 580 -29.36 20.85 -11.83
N VAL A 581 -29.32 19.61 -12.26
CA VAL A 581 -30.10 19.09 -13.39
C VAL A 581 -30.82 17.81 -13.01
N THR A 582 -31.95 17.57 -13.67
CA THR A 582 -32.63 16.28 -13.66
C THR A 582 -32.81 15.78 -15.09
N LYS A 583 -32.82 14.46 -15.26
CA LYS A 583 -33.05 13.83 -16.57
C LYS A 583 -34.37 13.08 -16.55
N VAL A 584 -35.31 13.51 -17.38
CA VAL A 584 -36.63 12.87 -17.57
C VAL A 584 -36.81 12.60 -19.05
N ASP A 585 -37.16 11.36 -19.40
CA ASP A 585 -37.39 10.92 -20.80
C ASP A 585 -36.26 11.33 -21.77
N GLU A 586 -35.01 11.14 -21.32
CA GLU A 586 -33.76 11.51 -22.03
C GLU A 586 -33.53 13.04 -22.20
N THR A 587 -34.48 13.88 -21.76
CA THR A 587 -34.33 15.33 -21.79
C THR A 587 -33.76 15.83 -20.46
N GLU A 588 -32.67 16.61 -20.52
CA GLU A 588 -32.07 17.23 -19.35
C GLU A 588 -32.73 18.59 -19.07
N THR A 589 -33.17 18.76 -17.84
CA THR A 589 -33.82 20.00 -17.38
C THR A 589 -32.99 20.64 -16.26
N VAL A 590 -32.65 21.92 -16.39
CA VAL A 590 -31.93 22.69 -15.37
C VAL A 590 -32.91 23.11 -14.29
N LEU A 591 -32.70 22.63 -13.07
CA LEU A 591 -33.53 22.94 -11.90
C LEU A 591 -33.04 24.18 -11.16
N LYS A 592 -31.72 24.34 -10.98
CA LYS A 592 -31.11 25.46 -10.27
C LYS A 592 -29.73 25.76 -10.86
N LYS A 593 -29.47 27.09 -11.04
CA LYS A 593 -28.13 27.59 -11.35
C LYS A 593 -27.42 27.99 -10.07
N ASN A 594 -26.08 28.03 -10.08
CA ASN A 594 -25.25 28.43 -8.94
C ASN A 594 -25.39 27.50 -7.71
N VAL A 595 -25.25 26.20 -7.91
CA VAL A 595 -25.15 25.23 -6.82
C VAL A 595 -23.70 24.90 -6.43
N GLY A 596 -22.76 25.70 -6.91
CA GLY A 596 -21.34 25.57 -6.62
C GLY A 596 -20.49 26.23 -7.69
N THR A 597 -19.17 26.07 -7.55
CA THR A 597 -18.17 26.65 -8.47
C THR A 597 -17.11 25.61 -8.86
N VAL A 598 -16.51 25.82 -10.03
CA VAL A 598 -15.38 25.02 -10.54
C VAL A 598 -14.22 25.95 -10.86
N ASP A 599 -13.07 25.68 -10.30
CA ASP A 599 -11.80 26.26 -10.71
C ASP A 599 -11.06 25.23 -11.57
N TYR A 600 -11.19 25.38 -12.89
CA TYR A 600 -10.60 24.44 -13.86
C TYR A 600 -9.07 24.38 -13.76
N LYS A 601 -8.43 25.53 -13.55
CA LYS A 601 -6.97 25.65 -13.52
C LYS A 601 -6.35 25.01 -12.28
N ASN A 602 -6.96 25.23 -11.11
CA ASN A 602 -6.47 24.68 -9.86
C ASN A 602 -7.08 23.30 -9.53
N GLY A 603 -8.00 22.79 -10.36
CA GLY A 603 -8.62 21.49 -10.16
C GLY A 603 -9.56 21.40 -8.99
N GLN A 604 -10.15 22.53 -8.56
CA GLN A 604 -11.00 22.59 -7.39
C GLN A 604 -12.48 22.64 -7.79
N VAL A 605 -13.29 21.81 -7.14
CA VAL A 605 -14.74 21.77 -7.29
C VAL A 605 -15.39 22.02 -5.93
N CYS A 606 -16.14 23.13 -5.80
CA CYS A 606 -16.86 23.48 -4.60
C CYS A 606 -18.36 23.27 -4.81
N LEU A 607 -18.94 22.32 -4.08
CA LEU A 607 -20.38 22.01 -4.08
C LEU A 607 -21.08 22.81 -2.97
N GLY A 608 -22.25 23.35 -3.29
CA GLY A 608 -23.12 24.03 -2.33
C GLY A 608 -23.15 25.56 -2.46
N PRO A 609 -24.07 26.22 -1.76
CA PRO A 609 -24.98 25.65 -0.75
C PRO A 609 -26.09 24.77 -1.35
N ILE A 610 -26.16 23.52 -0.88
CA ILE A 610 -27.16 22.56 -1.30
C ILE A 610 -27.63 21.72 -0.11
N ASP A 611 -28.90 21.32 -0.14
CA ASP A 611 -29.52 20.45 0.85
C ASP A 611 -29.85 19.10 0.20
N VAL A 612 -29.31 18.01 0.75
CA VAL A 612 -29.48 16.64 0.25
C VAL A 612 -30.46 15.90 1.14
N ALA A 613 -31.56 15.44 0.53
CA ALA A 613 -32.58 14.69 1.23
C ALA A 613 -32.16 13.21 1.43
N SER A 614 -31.59 12.60 0.39
CA SER A 614 -31.07 11.22 0.45
C SER A 614 -30.17 10.92 -0.75
N THR A 615 -29.47 9.79 -0.68
CA THR A 615 -28.71 9.21 -1.79
C THR A 615 -29.26 7.84 -2.15
N PRO A 616 -29.11 7.36 -3.41
CA PRO A 616 -29.66 6.08 -3.85
C PRO A 616 -29.20 4.88 -3.02
N ASP A 617 -27.99 4.94 -2.50
CA ASP A 617 -27.37 3.90 -1.66
C ASP A 617 -27.55 4.12 -0.15
N GLY A 618 -28.24 5.18 0.26
CA GLY A 618 -28.44 5.56 1.65
C GLY A 618 -27.17 6.02 2.38
N THR A 619 -26.06 6.20 1.66
CA THR A 619 -24.79 6.67 2.23
C THR A 619 -24.71 8.20 2.17
N ASN A 620 -24.02 8.82 3.14
CA ASN A 620 -23.77 10.26 3.11
C ASN A 620 -22.58 10.58 2.19
N ARG A 621 -22.67 10.12 0.91
CA ARG A 621 -21.59 10.27 -0.07
C ARG A 621 -22.18 10.60 -1.44
N ILE A 622 -21.61 11.62 -2.09
CA ILE A 622 -21.93 11.96 -3.48
C ILE A 622 -20.64 11.83 -4.28
N PRO A 623 -20.55 10.89 -5.23
CA PRO A 623 -19.39 10.80 -6.10
C PRO A 623 -19.38 11.97 -7.08
N VAL A 624 -18.23 12.62 -7.22
CA VAL A 624 -17.97 13.69 -8.20
C VAL A 624 -16.89 13.19 -9.14
N THR A 625 -17.11 13.31 -10.44
CA THR A 625 -16.19 12.88 -11.49
C THR A 625 -15.78 14.07 -12.33
N VAL A 626 -14.49 14.16 -12.66
CA VAL A 626 -13.93 15.21 -13.50
C VAL A 626 -13.08 14.65 -14.62
N ILE A 627 -12.96 15.41 -15.71
CA ILE A 627 -12.06 15.11 -16.83
C ILE A 627 -10.80 15.93 -16.64
N PRO A 628 -9.61 15.30 -16.50
CA PRO A 628 -8.36 16.04 -16.41
C PRO A 628 -7.98 16.71 -17.72
N ALA A 629 -7.36 17.90 -17.66
CA ALA A 629 -6.91 18.64 -18.83
C ALA A 629 -5.60 18.09 -19.40
N SER A 630 -4.77 17.46 -18.57
CA SER A 630 -3.46 16.95 -18.96
C SER A 630 -3.44 15.44 -19.14
N SER A 631 -2.47 14.96 -19.96
CA SER A 631 -2.18 13.54 -20.15
C SER A 631 -1.43 12.91 -18.98
N ASN A 632 -1.00 13.71 -18.00
CA ASN A 632 -0.34 13.23 -16.78
C ASN A 632 -1.23 13.54 -15.59
N ILE A 633 -1.46 12.53 -14.75
CA ILE A 633 -2.25 12.66 -13.54
C ILE A 633 -1.29 12.62 -12.36
N ASP A 634 -1.21 13.73 -11.63
CA ASP A 634 -0.44 13.82 -10.40
C ASP A 634 -1.36 13.49 -9.21
N VAL A 635 -0.95 12.52 -8.40
CA VAL A 635 -1.67 12.20 -7.17
C VAL A 635 -1.17 13.15 -6.09
N GLY A 636 -2.02 14.09 -5.71
CA GLY A 636 -1.70 15.11 -4.70
C GLY A 636 -1.40 14.50 -3.32
N PRO A 637 -0.81 15.31 -2.41
CA PRO A 637 -0.50 14.89 -1.06
C PRO A 637 -1.77 14.47 -0.30
N GLY A 638 -1.71 13.32 0.36
CA GLY A 638 -2.84 12.78 1.12
C GLY A 638 -3.90 12.06 0.29
N LEU A 639 -3.80 12.06 -1.05
CA LEU A 639 -4.69 11.31 -1.92
C LEU A 639 -4.16 9.88 -2.12
N ASP A 640 -5.05 8.90 -2.01
CA ASP A 640 -4.78 7.48 -2.25
C ASP A 640 -5.29 7.08 -3.63
N PRO A 641 -4.43 6.80 -4.63
CA PRO A 641 -4.87 6.43 -5.96
C PRO A 641 -5.52 5.04 -5.96
N ALA A 642 -6.74 4.96 -6.44
CA ALA A 642 -7.44 3.72 -6.74
C ALA A 642 -7.71 3.66 -8.24
N ILE A 643 -6.91 2.89 -8.96
CA ILE A 643 -7.08 2.67 -10.39
C ILE A 643 -8.06 1.52 -10.58
N PHE A 644 -9.17 1.78 -11.25
CA PHE A 644 -10.14 0.76 -11.61
C PHE A 644 -9.71 0.00 -12.85
N ASN A 645 -10.08 -1.28 -12.93
CA ASN A 645 -9.94 -2.01 -14.16
C ASN A 645 -10.75 -1.30 -15.24
N PRO A 646 -10.15 -1.01 -16.41
CA PRO A 646 -10.81 -0.27 -17.46
C PRO A 646 -11.96 -1.08 -18.08
N THR A 647 -12.92 -0.38 -18.62
CA THR A 647 -13.80 -0.96 -19.63
C THR A 647 -13.02 -0.99 -20.94
N VAL A 648 -12.62 -2.18 -21.40
CA VAL A 648 -11.86 -2.37 -22.64
C VAL A 648 -12.82 -2.85 -23.72
N GLN A 649 -12.82 -2.15 -24.84
CA GLN A 649 -13.47 -2.58 -26.10
C GLN A 649 -12.41 -2.78 -27.17
N SER A 650 -12.28 -3.99 -27.69
CA SER A 650 -11.44 -4.28 -28.84
C SER A 650 -12.25 -4.16 -30.13
N ILE A 651 -11.73 -3.43 -31.09
CA ILE A 651 -12.37 -3.13 -32.36
C ILE A 651 -11.50 -3.66 -33.50
N ASP A 652 -12.03 -4.64 -34.26
CA ASP A 652 -11.41 -5.08 -35.51
C ASP A 652 -11.73 -4.08 -36.62
N TYR A 653 -10.79 -3.22 -36.96
CA TYR A 653 -10.99 -2.19 -37.97
C TYR A 653 -11.04 -2.74 -39.41
N THR A 654 -10.67 -4.00 -39.66
CA THR A 654 -10.76 -4.64 -40.97
C THR A 654 -12.21 -5.03 -41.29
N ILE A 655 -13.03 -5.29 -40.27
CA ILE A 655 -14.43 -5.66 -40.38
C ILE A 655 -15.35 -4.43 -40.23
N ASP A 656 -14.97 -3.47 -39.42
CA ASP A 656 -15.86 -2.40 -38.93
C ASP A 656 -15.59 -1.03 -39.57
N THR A 657 -15.23 -0.99 -40.84
CA THR A 657 -15.05 0.27 -41.59
C THR A 657 -16.31 1.13 -41.69
N THR A 658 -17.48 0.59 -41.34
CA THR A 658 -18.77 1.30 -41.40
C THR A 658 -19.14 2.00 -40.07
N ASN A 659 -18.63 1.57 -38.94
CA ASN A 659 -18.99 2.10 -37.61
C ASN A 659 -18.03 3.20 -37.09
N ALA A 660 -16.96 3.51 -37.78
CA ALA A 660 -16.06 4.60 -37.42
C ALA A 660 -16.73 6.00 -37.37
N LYS A 661 -17.96 6.13 -37.87
CA LYS A 661 -18.74 7.39 -37.86
C LYS A 661 -19.59 7.60 -36.61
N THR A 662 -19.78 6.58 -35.77
CA THR A 662 -20.61 6.66 -34.55
C THR A 662 -19.78 6.67 -33.25
N PHE A 663 -18.45 6.74 -33.36
CA PHE A 663 -17.55 6.86 -32.21
C PHE A 663 -17.68 8.27 -31.62
N ASP A 664 -18.44 8.40 -30.53
CA ASP A 664 -18.44 9.60 -29.71
C ASP A 664 -17.40 9.39 -28.58
N PRO A 665 -16.20 9.97 -28.69
CA PRO A 665 -15.16 9.83 -27.66
C PRO A 665 -15.58 10.47 -26.32
N PHE A 666 -16.69 11.21 -26.32
CA PHE A 666 -17.18 11.96 -25.16
C PHE A 666 -18.45 11.39 -24.53
N ASP A 667 -18.90 10.20 -24.94
CA ASP A 667 -20.03 9.54 -24.29
C ASP A 667 -19.64 9.01 -22.90
N PHE A 668 -19.60 9.93 -21.95
CA PHE A 668 -19.40 9.68 -20.54
C PHE A 668 -20.72 9.44 -19.85
N THR A 669 -21.38 8.30 -20.10
CA THR A 669 -22.51 7.92 -19.27
C THR A 669 -22.02 7.61 -17.86
N PRO A 670 -22.51 8.31 -16.83
CA PRO A 670 -22.13 8.01 -15.45
C PRO A 670 -22.60 6.60 -15.11
N VAL A 671 -21.66 5.72 -14.74
CA VAL A 671 -21.99 4.37 -14.27
C VAL A 671 -22.61 4.52 -12.88
N SER A 672 -23.89 4.19 -12.79
CA SER A 672 -24.58 4.06 -11.50
C SER A 672 -23.97 2.89 -10.71
N TYR A 673 -23.38 3.18 -9.56
CA TYR A 673 -22.82 2.15 -8.69
C TYR A 673 -23.92 1.51 -7.85
N THR A 674 -24.26 0.29 -8.18
CA THR A 674 -25.14 -0.51 -7.33
C THR A 674 -24.42 -1.50 -6.43
N HIS A 675 -23.12 -1.76 -6.57
CA HIS A 675 -22.40 -2.65 -5.63
C HIS A 675 -20.89 -2.35 -5.57
N LEU A 676 -20.42 -1.88 -4.41
CA LEU A 676 -19.07 -2.05 -3.90
C LEU A 676 -18.96 -3.43 -3.23
N THR A 677 -18.99 -4.50 -4.00
CA THR A 677 -18.42 -5.76 -3.54
C THR A 677 -17.05 -5.89 -4.18
N LEU A 678 -16.02 -5.90 -3.34
CA LEU A 678 -14.70 -6.38 -3.71
C LEU A 678 -14.87 -7.69 -4.50
N PRO A 679 -14.23 -7.85 -5.67
CA PRO A 679 -14.24 -9.13 -6.34
C PRO A 679 -13.52 -10.14 -5.44
N THR A 680 -14.30 -10.97 -4.78
CA THR A 680 -13.76 -12.21 -4.22
C THR A 680 -13.24 -13.02 -5.39
N LYS A 681 -11.92 -13.14 -5.47
CA LYS A 681 -11.25 -14.07 -6.36
C LYS A 681 -11.87 -15.45 -6.13
N ARG A 682 -12.76 -15.90 -7.02
CA ARG A 682 -13.11 -17.31 -7.13
C ARG A 682 -11.91 -18.00 -7.73
N ILE A 683 -11.17 -18.68 -6.90
CA ILE A 683 -10.25 -19.74 -7.34
C ILE A 683 -11.12 -20.96 -7.59
N VAL A 684 -11.18 -21.38 -8.84
CA VAL A 684 -11.54 -22.74 -9.22
C VAL A 684 -10.26 -23.56 -9.24
#